data_b03ed18cfc39a031c6000485180548b5
#
_entry.id   b03ed18cfc39a031c6000485180548b5
#
_cell.length_a   1.000
_cell.length_b   1.000
_cell.length_c   1.000
_cell.angle_alpha   90.00
_cell.angle_beta   90.00
_cell.angle_gamma   90.00
#
_symmetry.space_group_name_H-M   'P 1'
#
loop_
_entity.id
_entity.type
_entity.pdbx_description
1 polymer ?
#
loop_
_entity_poly.entity_id
_entity_poly.type
_entity_poly.pdbx_seq_one_letter_code
_entity_poly.pdbx_strand_id
1 'polypeptide(L)'
;MSTRQRYIFFLCAVLAISNFIFGGEQLYKKDKLYETGKVREFFGKDLRTIAFPIGGLGTGNITLGGRGEIRELEIFNRPNKGNYPDLTFFSIWVEEEGKKSVAKILERKLISPYVAWMGIPRNQLPGVSRFEEAIFKGEYPFGYLTLTDNEVPVAVRLEAYNPFIPLSPEKSGIPAAVFNWKIKNDKKSKVKVSIAFSMLNPIKTLDKNKRHSYGKNLNQFIDDGFIKGIKMTSNRGETEALESGSLAFVTTEKNIDVQTRWYRGGWWDNAHVFWDDFSDDGRIKNVSDSEESMEGRSDVATVLVHFELDPGEEKVIPFYLTWYFPNRENYWNREKEVRGKKFKNYYSLKFQNAWDVASYLIKNKEELYQDTKVFHDVLFHSTYPSYVIDAVSSQASSLKTNLVMRKDNGKFFGFEGLTDDSGCCPMNCTHVWNYEQTLAYLFPSLERSMRETDFLHNTFKNGYQVFRTLIPLGDYWWPFKPCADGQMGNIVRVYREWKLSGDTEWLKKLWPKVKAALEFAWKGVGDVDKKLIWQKERLLLPWDPDKDGVMEGEQHNTYDIEFYGPNTMTGSLYLAALKASVEMAEAVGDRKKSKEYLIIYEKGSKEYDSLLWNGEYYIQKVNVMEGLVVPEHLRSLEKDCENLSCKGKDSPGGKMGAPSKACLIQLVTL
;
A
#
# COMPACT_ATOMS: atom_id res chain seq x y z
N MET A 1 -30.02 -1.40 -56.28
CA MET A 1 -30.20 -1.90 -54.89
C MET A 1 -31.44 -1.26 -54.30
N SER A 2 -32.41 -2.08 -53.91
CA SER A 2 -33.64 -1.60 -53.26
C SER A 2 -33.32 -0.97 -51.87
N THR A 3 -34.19 -0.07 -51.46
CA THR A 3 -34.07 0.60 -50.13
C THR A 3 -33.86 -0.41 -48.99
N ARG A 4 -34.47 -1.59 -49.09
CA ARG A 4 -34.33 -2.70 -48.15
C ARG A 4 -32.95 -3.34 -48.13
N GLN A 5 -32.25 -3.41 -49.30
CA GLN A 5 -30.87 -3.91 -49.41
C GLN A 5 -29.87 -2.92 -48.83
N ARG A 6 -30.12 -1.61 -48.91
CA ARG A 6 -29.28 -0.57 -48.29
C ARG A 6 -29.39 -0.58 -46.78
N TYR A 7 -30.57 -0.84 -46.22
CA TYR A 7 -30.75 -0.98 -44.77
C TYR A 7 -30.06 -2.22 -44.19
N ILE A 8 -30.12 -3.36 -44.92
CA ILE A 8 -29.43 -4.58 -44.46
C ILE A 8 -27.91 -4.40 -44.54
N PHE A 9 -27.41 -3.74 -45.59
CA PHE A 9 -25.96 -3.46 -45.68
C PHE A 9 -25.49 -2.47 -44.62
N PHE A 10 -26.29 -1.48 -44.27
CA PHE A 10 -25.99 -0.53 -43.20
C PHE A 10 -26.08 -1.22 -41.83
N LEU A 11 -27.02 -2.09 -41.59
CA LEU A 11 -27.14 -2.86 -40.35
C LEU A 11 -25.96 -3.85 -40.19
N CYS A 12 -25.56 -4.53 -41.25
CA CYS A 12 -24.39 -5.42 -41.25
C CYS A 12 -23.07 -4.64 -41.06
N ALA A 13 -22.93 -3.43 -41.65
CA ALA A 13 -21.80 -2.56 -41.43
C ALA A 13 -21.73 -2.01 -40.02
N VAL A 14 -22.88 -1.63 -39.42
CA VAL A 14 -22.95 -1.18 -38.02
C VAL A 14 -22.66 -2.32 -37.07
N LEU A 15 -23.14 -3.55 -37.33
CA LEU A 15 -22.79 -4.72 -36.52
C LEU A 15 -21.33 -5.16 -36.69
N ALA A 16 -20.73 -4.99 -37.86
CA ALA A 16 -19.30 -5.21 -38.06
C ALA A 16 -18.45 -4.15 -37.38
N ILE A 17 -18.87 -2.88 -37.38
CA ILE A 17 -18.20 -1.78 -36.68
C ILE A 17 -18.36 -1.90 -35.16
N SER A 18 -19.53 -2.35 -34.66
CA SER A 18 -19.70 -2.58 -33.22
C SER A 18 -18.81 -3.72 -32.70
N ASN A 19 -18.58 -4.76 -33.50
CA ASN A 19 -17.59 -5.81 -33.16
C ASN A 19 -16.13 -5.33 -33.26
N PHE A 20 -15.84 -4.25 -33.99
CA PHE A 20 -14.51 -3.64 -34.05
C PHE A 20 -14.28 -2.60 -32.92
N ILE A 21 -15.34 -2.02 -32.37
CA ILE A 21 -15.24 -1.00 -31.31
C ILE A 21 -15.24 -1.63 -29.90
N PHE A 22 -15.75 -2.85 -29.74
CA PHE A 22 -15.71 -3.60 -28.49
C PHE A 22 -14.70 -4.75 -28.45
N GLY A 23 -13.91 -4.91 -29.50
CA GLY A 23 -12.71 -5.74 -29.49
C GLY A 23 -11.55 -5.00 -28.79
N GLY A 24 -11.69 -4.70 -27.50
CA GLY A 24 -10.52 -4.47 -26.66
C GLY A 24 -9.58 -5.66 -26.88
N GLU A 25 -8.34 -5.45 -27.28
CA GLU A 25 -7.34 -6.49 -27.31
C GLU A 25 -7.46 -7.25 -26.01
N GLN A 26 -7.82 -8.52 -26.08
CA GLN A 26 -7.79 -9.36 -24.91
C GLN A 26 -6.34 -9.32 -24.43
N LEU A 27 -6.09 -8.64 -23.32
CA LEU A 27 -4.78 -8.51 -22.68
C LEU A 27 -4.11 -9.88 -22.51
N TYR A 28 -4.93 -10.94 -22.44
CA TYR A 28 -4.48 -12.33 -22.37
C TYR A 28 -5.29 -13.19 -23.34
N LYS A 29 -4.63 -13.97 -24.16
CA LYS A 29 -5.25 -15.05 -24.91
C LYS A 29 -5.82 -16.07 -23.92
N LYS A 30 -6.98 -16.66 -24.24
CA LYS A 30 -7.68 -17.60 -23.37
C LYS A 30 -6.78 -18.72 -22.83
N ASP A 31 -5.86 -19.22 -23.66
CA ASP A 31 -4.92 -20.28 -23.32
C ASP A 31 -3.91 -19.83 -22.25
N LYS A 32 -3.56 -18.53 -22.23
CA LYS A 32 -2.63 -17.97 -21.24
C LYS A 32 -3.28 -17.74 -19.87
N LEU A 33 -4.62 -17.66 -19.80
CA LEU A 33 -5.31 -17.44 -18.53
C LEU A 33 -5.15 -18.61 -17.55
N TYR A 34 -4.81 -19.78 -18.04
CA TYR A 34 -4.63 -20.99 -17.22
C TYR A 34 -3.17 -21.44 -17.12
N GLU A 35 -2.23 -20.67 -17.66
CA GLU A 35 -0.81 -20.96 -17.46
C GLU A 35 -0.43 -20.85 -15.99
N THR A 36 0.38 -21.78 -15.52
CA THR A 36 0.93 -21.82 -14.15
C THR A 36 2.44 -21.59 -14.17
N GLY A 37 3.01 -21.09 -13.07
CA GLY A 37 4.46 -20.96 -12.90
C GLY A 37 5.14 -19.88 -13.75
N LYS A 38 4.39 -19.05 -14.48
CA LYS A 38 4.93 -17.92 -15.23
C LYS A 38 4.47 -16.62 -14.61
N VAL A 39 5.40 -15.70 -14.34
CA VAL A 39 5.12 -14.36 -13.87
C VAL A 39 5.26 -13.39 -15.02
N ARG A 40 4.47 -12.33 -14.98
CA ARG A 40 4.49 -11.27 -15.97
C ARG A 40 5.83 -10.54 -15.97
N GLU A 41 6.42 -10.39 -17.14
CA GLU A 41 7.60 -9.59 -17.36
C GLU A 41 7.21 -8.24 -17.97
N PHE A 42 7.84 -7.18 -17.50
CA PHE A 42 7.64 -5.81 -17.97
C PHE A 42 8.89 -5.32 -18.67
N PHE A 43 8.72 -4.70 -19.82
CA PHE A 43 9.81 -4.18 -20.64
C PHE A 43 9.39 -2.96 -21.46
N GLY A 44 10.34 -2.28 -22.09
CA GLY A 44 10.07 -1.11 -22.93
C GLY A 44 9.33 0.00 -22.18
N LYS A 45 8.19 0.45 -22.70
CA LYS A 45 7.39 1.54 -22.11
C LYS A 45 6.71 1.15 -20.80
N ASP A 46 6.44 -0.12 -20.57
CA ASP A 46 5.71 -0.59 -19.39
C ASP A 46 6.54 -0.45 -18.11
N LEU A 47 7.87 -0.39 -18.22
CA LEU A 47 8.78 -0.14 -17.11
C LEU A 47 8.54 1.22 -16.42
N ARG A 48 7.97 2.17 -17.12
CA ARG A 48 7.76 3.53 -16.62
C ARG A 48 6.79 3.60 -15.43
N THR A 49 5.81 2.72 -15.41
CA THR A 49 4.74 2.72 -14.40
C THR A 49 4.99 1.77 -13.23
N ILE A 50 6.06 1.00 -13.27
CA ILE A 50 6.41 0.10 -12.17
C ILE A 50 6.81 0.91 -10.94
N ALA A 51 6.17 0.58 -9.82
CA ALA A 51 6.49 1.10 -8.49
C ALA A 51 6.45 -0.08 -7.51
N PHE A 52 7.61 -0.67 -7.23
CA PHE A 52 7.74 -1.84 -6.38
C PHE A 52 8.20 -1.43 -4.97
N PRO A 53 7.31 -1.48 -3.94
CA PRO A 53 7.66 -1.04 -2.61
C PRO A 53 8.54 -2.06 -1.89
N ILE A 54 9.63 -1.59 -1.29
CA ILE A 54 10.55 -2.39 -0.48
C ILE A 54 10.66 -1.74 0.89
N GLY A 55 10.16 -2.41 1.92
CA GLY A 55 10.15 -1.90 3.29
C GLY A 55 9.49 -2.88 4.26
N GLY A 56 9.50 -2.59 5.55
CA GLY A 56 8.91 -3.42 6.59
C GLY A 56 7.46 -3.05 6.91
N LEU A 57 6.72 -3.98 7.53
CA LEU A 57 5.37 -3.72 8.06
C LEU A 57 5.37 -2.54 9.02
N GLY A 58 4.69 -1.45 8.64
CA GLY A 58 4.56 -0.25 9.46
C GLY A 58 5.85 0.55 9.66
N THR A 59 6.86 0.38 8.80
CA THR A 59 8.17 1.04 8.93
C THR A 59 8.46 2.07 7.83
N GLY A 60 7.54 2.23 6.87
CA GLY A 60 7.81 2.94 5.63
C GLY A 60 8.55 2.06 4.61
N ASN A 61 8.81 2.63 3.44
CA ASN A 61 9.41 1.93 2.30
C ASN A 61 10.23 2.87 1.42
N ILE A 62 11.00 2.28 0.55
CA ILE A 62 11.48 2.89 -0.68
C ILE A 62 10.77 2.22 -1.86
N THR A 63 10.79 2.85 -3.02
CA THR A 63 10.23 2.27 -4.25
C THR A 63 11.34 1.98 -5.25
N LEU A 64 11.39 0.73 -5.74
CA LEU A 64 12.19 0.34 -6.90
C LEU A 64 11.35 0.54 -8.16
N GLY A 65 11.84 1.37 -9.07
CA GLY A 65 11.21 1.58 -10.37
C GLY A 65 11.59 0.49 -11.37
N GLY A 66 10.78 0.34 -12.42
CA GLY A 66 10.98 -0.71 -13.43
C GLY A 66 12.24 -0.57 -14.26
N ARG A 67 12.88 0.60 -14.31
CA ARG A 67 14.17 0.81 -14.97
C ARG A 67 15.37 0.47 -14.09
N GLY A 68 15.15 0.23 -12.76
CA GLY A 68 16.19 0.04 -11.76
C GLY A 68 16.44 1.26 -10.86
N GLU A 69 15.73 2.36 -11.12
CA GLU A 69 15.85 3.57 -10.31
C GLU A 69 15.27 3.43 -8.92
N ILE A 70 15.92 4.03 -7.92
CA ILE A 70 15.33 4.22 -6.60
C ILE A 70 14.50 5.49 -6.63
N ARG A 71 13.27 5.40 -6.14
CA ARG A 71 12.35 6.53 -6.06
C ARG A 71 11.55 6.47 -4.76
N GLU A 72 10.86 7.58 -4.45
CA GLU A 72 9.88 7.65 -3.36
C GLU A 72 10.44 7.15 -2.02
N LEU A 73 11.35 7.91 -1.41
CA LEU A 73 11.82 7.62 -0.05
C LEU A 73 10.70 7.93 0.95
N GLU A 74 9.88 6.94 1.27
CA GLU A 74 8.75 7.06 2.19
C GLU A 74 9.12 6.59 3.61
N ILE A 75 10.33 6.87 4.02
CA ILE A 75 10.95 6.42 5.28
C ILE A 75 10.69 7.36 6.46
N PHE A 76 10.18 8.57 6.20
CA PHE A 76 9.86 9.58 7.22
C PHE A 76 8.40 9.49 7.71
N ASN A 77 7.78 8.32 7.59
CA ASN A 77 6.39 8.04 8.02
C ASN A 77 5.32 8.88 7.30
N ARG A 78 5.63 9.30 6.08
CA ARG A 78 4.73 9.99 5.16
C ARG A 78 4.90 9.41 3.75
N PRO A 79 3.84 9.34 2.97
CA PRO A 79 3.96 9.12 1.54
C PRO A 79 4.79 10.23 0.89
N ASN A 80 5.43 9.90 -0.22
CA ASN A 80 6.25 10.83 -1.00
C ASN A 80 6.19 10.42 -2.48
N LYS A 81 4.94 10.30 -3.00
CA LYS A 81 4.68 9.74 -4.32
C LYS A 81 5.19 10.63 -5.44
N GLY A 82 5.68 9.99 -6.50
CA GLY A 82 6.19 10.67 -7.68
C GLY A 82 7.54 11.35 -7.51
N ASN A 83 8.15 11.32 -6.34
CA ASN A 83 9.45 11.93 -6.10
C ASN A 83 10.59 11.00 -6.48
N TYR A 84 11.67 11.60 -6.97
CA TYR A 84 12.93 10.95 -7.25
C TYR A 84 13.99 11.54 -6.31
N PRO A 85 14.64 10.74 -5.46
CA PRO A 85 15.71 11.23 -4.60
C PRO A 85 16.89 11.71 -5.43
N ASP A 86 17.41 12.88 -5.07
CA ASP A 86 18.53 13.50 -5.77
C ASP A 86 19.77 12.63 -5.64
N LEU A 87 20.52 12.47 -6.74
CA LEU A 87 21.85 11.82 -6.76
C LEU A 87 21.89 10.49 -5.97
N THR A 88 20.84 9.67 -6.15
CA THR A 88 20.68 8.37 -5.48
C THR A 88 20.52 7.27 -6.51
N PHE A 89 21.59 6.50 -6.74
CA PHE A 89 21.65 5.49 -7.80
C PHE A 89 22.76 4.47 -7.58
N PHE A 90 22.65 3.35 -8.25
CA PHE A 90 23.75 2.40 -8.43
C PHE A 90 24.47 2.66 -9.75
N SER A 91 25.78 2.46 -9.78
CA SER A 91 26.58 2.50 -11.01
C SER A 91 27.52 1.31 -11.10
N ILE A 92 27.91 0.95 -12.31
CA ILE A 92 28.85 -0.12 -12.63
C ILE A 92 29.96 0.40 -13.53
N TRP A 93 31.17 -0.05 -13.27
CA TRP A 93 32.32 0.05 -14.15
C TRP A 93 32.83 -1.36 -14.44
N VAL A 94 33.17 -1.65 -15.70
CA VAL A 94 33.66 -2.96 -16.13
C VAL A 94 34.78 -2.80 -17.12
N GLU A 95 35.87 -3.55 -16.93
CA GLU A 95 36.99 -3.66 -17.85
C GLU A 95 37.24 -5.14 -18.20
N GLU A 96 37.08 -5.51 -19.46
CA GLU A 96 37.52 -6.80 -19.97
C GLU A 96 39.00 -6.70 -20.34
N GLU A 97 39.80 -7.69 -19.95
CA GLU A 97 41.24 -7.72 -20.21
C GLU A 97 41.57 -7.41 -21.67
N GLY A 98 42.39 -6.37 -21.87
CA GLY A 98 42.81 -5.88 -23.21
C GLY A 98 41.77 -5.07 -23.96
N LYS A 99 40.66 -4.67 -23.32
CA LYS A 99 39.61 -3.81 -23.91
C LYS A 99 39.43 -2.51 -23.16
N LYS A 100 38.73 -1.57 -23.80
CA LYS A 100 38.35 -0.32 -23.13
C LYS A 100 37.27 -0.58 -22.08
N SER A 101 37.39 0.09 -20.95
CA SER A 101 36.41 0.07 -19.86
C SER A 101 35.08 0.72 -20.25
N VAL A 102 34.01 0.33 -19.56
CA VAL A 102 32.67 0.89 -19.71
C VAL A 102 32.12 1.24 -18.34
N ALA A 103 31.60 2.47 -18.18
CA ALA A 103 30.90 2.90 -16.98
C ALA A 103 29.45 3.28 -17.31
N LYS A 104 28.49 2.77 -16.52
CA LYS A 104 27.05 3.06 -16.68
C LYS A 104 26.34 3.16 -15.34
N ILE A 105 25.28 3.95 -15.27
CA ILE A 105 24.30 3.86 -14.17
C ILE A 105 23.54 2.53 -14.33
N LEU A 106 23.33 1.80 -13.25
CA LEU A 106 22.61 0.51 -13.20
C LEU A 106 21.10 0.70 -13.33
N GLU A 107 20.74 1.43 -14.37
CA GLU A 107 19.37 1.71 -14.78
C GLU A 107 19.24 1.60 -16.30
N ARG A 108 18.06 1.25 -16.78
CA ARG A 108 17.73 1.43 -18.18
C ARG A 108 17.65 2.92 -18.51
N LYS A 109 17.99 3.30 -19.72
CA LYS A 109 17.84 4.67 -20.25
C LYS A 109 16.42 5.21 -20.03
N LEU A 110 16.33 6.50 -19.89
CA LEU A 110 15.10 7.21 -19.57
C LEU A 110 14.03 7.03 -20.65
N ILE A 111 12.78 6.95 -20.26
CA ILE A 111 11.62 6.72 -21.13
C ILE A 111 10.77 8.00 -21.17
N SER A 112 10.52 8.52 -22.35
CA SER A 112 9.60 9.66 -22.55
C SER A 112 8.12 9.25 -22.34
N PRO A 113 7.20 10.20 -22.03
CA PRO A 113 7.45 11.63 -21.81
C PRO A 113 8.17 11.90 -20.50
N TYR A 114 9.03 12.91 -20.49
CA TYR A 114 9.75 13.33 -19.30
C TYR A 114 8.88 14.25 -18.44
N VAL A 115 9.04 14.16 -17.12
CA VAL A 115 8.12 14.78 -16.16
C VAL A 115 8.36 16.28 -15.97
N ALA A 116 9.59 16.76 -16.17
CA ALA A 116 9.94 18.16 -15.94
C ALA A 116 9.73 18.99 -17.21
N TRP A 117 9.29 20.23 -17.04
CA TRP A 117 9.06 21.18 -18.16
C TRP A 117 10.33 21.53 -18.96
N MET A 118 11.51 21.40 -18.38
CA MET A 118 12.82 21.56 -19.04
C MET A 118 13.50 20.22 -19.37
N GLY A 119 12.74 19.13 -19.41
CA GLY A 119 13.26 17.78 -19.56
C GLY A 119 13.57 17.13 -18.22
N ILE A 120 14.63 16.34 -18.13
CA ILE A 120 14.98 15.60 -16.92
C ILE A 120 15.77 16.51 -15.98
N PRO A 121 15.44 16.54 -14.67
CA PRO A 121 16.20 17.31 -13.70
C PRO A 121 17.68 16.88 -13.65
N ARG A 122 18.58 17.85 -13.53
CA ARG A 122 20.03 17.62 -13.52
C ARG A 122 20.51 16.67 -12.43
N ASN A 123 19.84 16.70 -11.28
CA ASN A 123 20.11 15.81 -10.14
C ASN A 123 19.80 14.33 -10.42
N GLN A 124 19.14 14.01 -11.53
CA GLN A 124 18.97 12.65 -12.04
C GLN A 124 20.02 12.25 -13.08
N LEU A 125 21.03 13.06 -13.30
CA LEU A 125 22.16 12.81 -14.22
C LEU A 125 21.72 12.36 -15.62
N PRO A 126 20.92 13.17 -16.36
CA PRO A 126 20.37 12.76 -17.66
C PRO A 126 21.42 12.52 -18.73
N GLY A 127 22.61 13.13 -18.62
CA GLY A 127 23.71 12.99 -19.57
C GLY A 127 24.62 11.79 -19.31
N VAL A 128 24.42 11.05 -18.22
CA VAL A 128 25.25 9.89 -17.88
C VAL A 128 24.70 8.61 -18.53
N SER A 129 25.60 7.78 -19.05
CA SER A 129 25.27 6.55 -19.77
C SER A 129 24.51 5.55 -18.87
N ARG A 130 23.48 4.93 -19.46
CA ARG A 130 22.63 3.89 -18.86
C ARG A 130 22.52 2.71 -19.79
N PHE A 131 22.00 1.60 -19.28
CA PHE A 131 21.73 0.39 -20.06
C PHE A 131 20.66 0.62 -21.13
N GLU A 132 20.81 -0.04 -22.27
CA GLU A 132 19.87 0.06 -23.39
C GLU A 132 18.52 -0.54 -23.05
N GLU A 133 18.50 -1.74 -22.48
CA GLU A 133 17.28 -2.48 -22.18
C GLU A 133 17.24 -2.98 -20.74
N ALA A 134 15.99 -3.17 -20.25
CA ALA A 134 15.71 -3.81 -18.99
C ALA A 134 14.46 -4.67 -19.06
N ILE A 135 14.45 -5.74 -18.28
CA ILE A 135 13.27 -6.57 -17.99
C ILE A 135 13.07 -6.54 -16.49
N PHE A 136 11.87 -6.12 -16.08
CA PHE A 136 11.46 -6.16 -14.68
C PHE A 136 10.46 -7.29 -14.45
N LYS A 137 10.64 -8.04 -13.36
CA LYS A 137 9.72 -9.09 -12.93
C LYS A 137 9.41 -8.92 -11.44
N GLY A 138 8.14 -8.77 -11.10
CA GLY A 138 7.67 -8.63 -9.73
C GLY A 138 7.09 -9.95 -9.22
N GLU A 139 7.85 -10.67 -8.42
CA GLU A 139 7.39 -11.85 -7.67
C GLU A 139 7.39 -11.52 -6.18
N TYR A 140 6.46 -10.65 -5.77
CA TYR A 140 6.47 -10.14 -4.42
C TYR A 140 6.58 -11.24 -3.36
N PRO A 141 7.51 -11.13 -2.38
CA PRO A 141 8.26 -9.93 -1.97
C PRO A 141 9.58 -9.66 -2.72
N PHE A 142 9.91 -10.41 -3.76
CA PHE A 142 11.10 -10.19 -4.58
C PHE A 142 10.79 -9.38 -5.83
N GLY A 143 11.62 -8.39 -6.13
CA GLY A 143 11.69 -7.68 -7.40
C GLY A 143 12.97 -8.05 -8.13
N TYR A 144 12.84 -8.49 -9.38
CA TYR A 144 13.97 -8.87 -10.22
C TYR A 144 14.12 -7.89 -11.38
N LEU A 145 15.34 -7.47 -11.64
CA LEU A 145 15.69 -6.64 -12.79
C LEU A 145 16.84 -7.30 -13.55
N THR A 146 16.68 -7.42 -14.85
CA THR A 146 17.76 -7.81 -15.76
C THR A 146 18.10 -6.59 -16.63
N LEU A 147 19.36 -6.17 -16.63
CA LEU A 147 19.86 -5.08 -17.46
C LEU A 147 20.69 -5.65 -18.61
N THR A 148 20.44 -5.18 -19.82
CA THR A 148 21.13 -5.67 -21.02
C THR A 148 21.70 -4.51 -21.84
N ASP A 149 22.96 -4.65 -22.22
CA ASP A 149 23.66 -3.69 -23.07
C ASP A 149 24.82 -4.37 -23.79
N ASN A 150 24.97 -4.10 -25.07
CA ASN A 150 26.00 -4.75 -25.90
C ASN A 150 27.43 -4.29 -25.58
N GLU A 151 27.59 -3.11 -24.98
CA GLU A 151 28.89 -2.57 -24.57
C GLU A 151 29.40 -3.18 -23.25
N VAL A 152 28.47 -3.69 -22.40
CA VAL A 152 28.80 -4.22 -21.08
C VAL A 152 29.16 -5.70 -21.17
N PRO A 153 30.41 -6.09 -20.87
CA PRO A 153 30.89 -7.46 -21.10
C PRO A 153 30.47 -8.48 -20.02
N VAL A 154 29.51 -8.15 -19.16
CA VAL A 154 29.00 -9.02 -18.08
C VAL A 154 27.47 -9.05 -18.11
N ALA A 155 26.88 -10.16 -17.65
CA ALA A 155 25.45 -10.19 -17.37
C ALA A 155 25.18 -9.52 -16.01
N VAL A 156 24.16 -8.65 -15.98
CA VAL A 156 23.82 -7.83 -14.82
C VAL A 156 22.37 -8.08 -14.39
N ARG A 157 22.17 -8.55 -13.17
CA ARG A 157 20.86 -8.81 -12.59
C ARG A 157 20.79 -8.25 -11.18
N LEU A 158 19.61 -7.76 -10.80
CA LEU A 158 19.26 -7.37 -9.45
C LEU A 158 18.18 -8.30 -8.90
N GLU A 159 18.36 -8.70 -7.65
CA GLU A 159 17.30 -9.25 -6.80
C GLU A 159 17.14 -8.30 -5.61
N ALA A 160 15.97 -7.66 -5.49
CA ALA A 160 15.70 -6.70 -4.44
C ALA A 160 14.50 -7.15 -3.60
N TYR A 161 14.59 -7.03 -2.28
CA TYR A 161 13.54 -7.48 -1.37
C TYR A 161 13.64 -6.85 0.02
N ASN A 162 12.58 -7.05 0.81
CA ASN A 162 12.57 -6.93 2.27
C ASN A 162 11.99 -8.24 2.85
N PRO A 163 12.48 -8.75 3.99
CA PRO A 163 11.92 -9.94 4.61
C PRO A 163 10.41 -9.88 4.77
N PHE A 164 9.71 -10.88 4.22
CA PHE A 164 8.25 -10.99 4.29
C PHE A 164 7.90 -12.42 4.70
N ILE A 165 7.65 -12.60 5.99
CA ILE A 165 7.54 -13.89 6.64
C ILE A 165 6.16 -13.98 7.28
N PRO A 166 5.20 -14.68 6.67
CA PRO A 166 3.89 -14.90 7.27
C PRO A 166 3.97 -15.39 8.71
N LEU A 167 3.00 -15.00 9.52
CA LEU A 167 2.89 -15.28 10.96
C LEU A 167 3.96 -14.61 11.84
N SER A 168 4.94 -13.91 11.23
CA SER A 168 6.02 -13.23 11.95
C SER A 168 6.07 -11.73 11.60
N PRO A 169 5.19 -10.91 12.19
CA PRO A 169 5.18 -9.47 11.93
C PRO A 169 6.45 -8.75 12.41
N GLU A 170 7.16 -9.29 13.39
CA GLU A 170 8.43 -8.75 13.90
C GLU A 170 9.57 -8.91 12.89
N LYS A 171 9.70 -10.09 12.26
CA LYS A 171 10.69 -10.34 11.19
C LYS A 171 10.31 -9.62 9.90
N SER A 172 9.01 -9.44 9.64
CA SER A 172 8.49 -8.71 8.49
C SER A 172 8.46 -7.19 8.68
N GLY A 173 8.70 -6.68 9.89
CA GLY A 173 8.71 -5.27 10.27
C GLY A 173 10.12 -4.67 10.39
N ILE A 174 11.09 -5.14 9.61
CA ILE A 174 12.47 -4.61 9.61
C ILE A 174 12.52 -3.42 8.64
N PRO A 175 12.93 -2.21 9.08
CA PRO A 175 13.03 -1.02 8.23
C PRO A 175 14.26 -1.07 7.32
N ALA A 176 14.16 -1.83 6.23
CA ALA A 176 15.29 -2.11 5.35
C ALA A 176 14.88 -2.41 3.90
N ALA A 177 15.83 -2.26 2.98
CA ALA A 177 15.80 -2.78 1.63
C ALA A 177 17.12 -3.50 1.34
N VAL A 178 17.03 -4.69 0.74
CA VAL A 178 18.18 -5.51 0.34
C VAL A 178 18.29 -5.47 -1.17
N PHE A 179 19.50 -5.24 -1.68
CA PHE A 179 19.84 -5.24 -3.11
C PHE A 179 20.98 -6.21 -3.36
N ASN A 180 20.70 -7.32 -4.00
CA ASN A 180 21.66 -8.35 -4.39
C ASN A 180 21.98 -8.20 -5.89
N TRP A 181 23.06 -7.51 -6.23
CA TRP A 181 23.56 -7.42 -7.59
C TRP A 181 24.29 -8.69 -7.98
N LYS A 182 23.76 -9.45 -8.95
CA LYS A 182 24.34 -10.69 -9.49
C LYS A 182 25.04 -10.35 -10.80
N ILE A 183 26.37 -10.49 -10.79
CA ILE A 183 27.24 -10.17 -11.93
C ILE A 183 27.91 -11.44 -12.40
N LYS A 184 27.77 -11.76 -13.69
CA LYS A 184 28.35 -12.95 -14.29
C LYS A 184 29.23 -12.60 -15.46
N ASN A 185 30.45 -13.15 -15.47
CA ASN A 185 31.35 -13.03 -16.59
C ASN A 185 31.06 -14.11 -17.65
N ASP A 186 30.41 -13.74 -18.73
CA ASP A 186 30.14 -14.63 -19.88
C ASP A 186 31.23 -14.57 -20.97
N LYS A 187 32.40 -13.91 -20.70
CA LYS A 187 33.54 -13.83 -21.60
C LYS A 187 34.54 -14.94 -21.36
N LYS A 188 35.51 -15.06 -22.27
CA LYS A 188 36.64 -16.01 -22.17
C LYS A 188 37.87 -15.43 -21.48
N SER A 189 37.86 -14.14 -21.16
CA SER A 189 38.88 -13.38 -20.48
C SER A 189 38.40 -12.93 -19.11
N LYS A 190 39.34 -12.61 -18.23
CA LYS A 190 39.03 -12.04 -16.92
C LYS A 190 38.41 -10.65 -17.08
N VAL A 191 37.48 -10.29 -16.19
CA VAL A 191 36.91 -8.96 -16.12
C VAL A 191 37.09 -8.37 -14.74
N LYS A 192 37.40 -7.08 -14.68
CA LYS A 192 37.37 -6.28 -13.46
C LYS A 192 36.03 -5.58 -13.39
N VAL A 193 35.44 -5.53 -12.20
CA VAL A 193 34.14 -4.93 -11.97
C VAL A 193 34.15 -4.06 -10.73
N SER A 194 33.54 -2.91 -10.82
CA SER A 194 33.21 -2.07 -9.66
C SER A 194 31.73 -1.75 -9.65
N ILE A 195 31.08 -1.86 -8.49
CA ILE A 195 29.70 -1.43 -8.27
C ILE A 195 29.70 -0.38 -7.17
N ALA A 196 29.16 0.80 -7.47
CA ALA A 196 29.02 1.87 -6.49
C ALA A 196 27.55 2.14 -6.19
N PHE A 197 27.22 2.32 -4.92
CA PHE A 197 25.97 2.92 -4.47
C PHE A 197 26.23 4.33 -3.94
N SER A 198 25.65 5.30 -4.61
CA SER A 198 25.72 6.71 -4.26
C SER A 198 24.36 7.19 -3.77
N MET A 199 24.35 7.98 -2.68
CA MET A 199 23.12 8.51 -2.10
C MET A 199 23.33 9.89 -1.48
N LEU A 200 22.50 10.85 -1.85
CA LEU A 200 22.39 12.12 -1.13
C LEU A 200 21.76 11.86 0.24
N ASN A 201 22.32 12.40 1.30
CA ASN A 201 21.69 12.34 2.62
C ASN A 201 20.32 13.07 2.55
N PRO A 202 19.19 12.35 2.65
CA PRO A 202 17.87 12.90 2.35
C PRO A 202 17.24 13.66 3.52
N ILE A 203 17.91 13.75 4.66
CA ILE A 203 17.35 14.31 5.89
C ILE A 203 17.21 15.82 5.76
N LYS A 204 15.96 16.29 5.65
CA LYS A 204 15.59 17.71 5.69
C LYS A 204 14.94 18.01 7.02
N THR A 205 15.42 18.99 7.74
CA THR A 205 14.87 19.40 9.03
C THR A 205 14.39 20.85 8.98
N LEU A 206 13.62 21.29 9.97
CA LEU A 206 13.17 22.68 10.03
C LEU A 206 14.36 23.63 10.23
N ASP A 207 14.49 24.62 9.35
CA ASP A 207 15.44 25.71 9.50
C ASP A 207 14.92 26.78 10.51
N LYS A 208 15.73 27.79 10.78
CA LYS A 208 15.36 28.93 11.64
C LYS A 208 14.08 29.68 11.18
N ASN A 209 13.71 29.54 9.93
CA ASN A 209 12.48 30.13 9.34
C ASN A 209 11.32 29.12 9.30
N LYS A 210 11.43 27.98 9.98
CA LYS A 210 10.44 26.88 9.99
C LYS A 210 10.15 26.28 8.61
N ARG A 211 11.14 26.25 7.71
CA ARG A 211 11.05 25.60 6.40
C ARG A 211 11.89 24.33 6.40
N HIS A 212 11.35 23.24 5.80
CA HIS A 212 12.14 22.04 5.59
C HIS A 212 13.26 22.29 4.60
N SER A 213 14.50 22.19 5.06
CA SER A 213 15.70 22.38 4.26
C SER A 213 16.84 21.47 4.71
N TYR A 214 17.83 21.30 3.87
CA TYR A 214 19.06 20.61 4.23
C TYR A 214 19.93 21.49 5.13
N GLY A 215 20.86 20.86 5.85
CA GLY A 215 21.90 21.51 6.62
C GLY A 215 22.32 20.71 7.85
N LYS A 216 23.60 20.80 8.20
CA LYS A 216 24.24 20.01 9.25
C LYS A 216 24.00 18.50 9.10
N ASN A 217 23.82 18.04 7.88
CA ASN A 217 23.77 16.64 7.58
C ASN A 217 25.16 16.04 7.73
N LEU A 218 25.23 14.86 8.31
CA LEU A 218 26.49 14.18 8.63
C LEU A 218 26.47 12.78 8.03
N ASN A 219 27.48 12.46 7.23
CA ASN A 219 27.72 11.13 6.69
C ASN A 219 28.99 10.59 7.37
N GLN A 220 28.87 9.44 8.02
CA GLN A 220 29.96 8.80 8.74
C GLN A 220 30.28 7.45 8.13
N PHE A 221 31.53 7.24 7.76
CA PHE A 221 32.02 5.92 7.43
C PHE A 221 32.21 5.11 8.71
N ILE A 222 31.70 3.88 8.73
CA ILE A 222 31.85 2.93 9.83
C ILE A 222 32.30 1.60 9.23
N ASP A 223 33.33 1.02 9.85
CA ASP A 223 33.78 -0.35 9.65
C ASP A 223 33.87 -1.00 11.04
N ASP A 224 32.98 -1.90 11.37
CA ASP A 224 32.95 -2.60 12.65
C ASP A 224 33.58 -4.01 12.58
N GLY A 225 34.21 -4.33 11.45
CA GLY A 225 34.81 -5.62 11.17
C GLY A 225 33.80 -6.66 10.64
N PHE A 226 32.51 -6.42 10.80
CA PHE A 226 31.44 -7.29 10.31
C PHE A 226 30.72 -6.71 9.09
N ILE A 227 30.38 -5.43 9.15
CA ILE A 227 29.80 -4.66 8.06
C ILE A 227 30.52 -3.33 7.87
N LYS A 228 30.50 -2.80 6.65
CA LYS A 228 31.11 -1.53 6.29
C LYS A 228 30.12 -0.67 5.52
N GLY A 229 30.16 0.63 5.72
CA GLY A 229 29.32 1.54 4.98
C GLY A 229 29.16 2.91 5.60
N ILE A 230 28.14 3.60 5.16
CA ILE A 230 27.84 4.99 5.54
C ILE A 230 26.60 5.02 6.42
N LYS A 231 26.72 5.69 7.58
CA LYS A 231 25.60 6.11 8.40
C LYS A 231 25.32 7.59 8.18
N MET A 232 24.08 7.94 7.88
CA MET A 232 23.61 9.30 7.62
C MET A 232 22.72 9.80 8.75
N THR A 233 22.98 11.00 9.23
CA THR A 233 22.22 11.70 10.26
C THR A 233 22.12 13.19 9.93
N SER A 234 21.43 13.95 10.76
CA SER A 234 21.52 15.41 10.78
C SER A 234 21.67 15.89 12.22
N ASN A 235 22.60 16.80 12.45
CA ASN A 235 22.80 17.45 13.76
C ASN A 235 21.89 18.68 13.94
N ARG A 236 20.92 18.88 13.03
CA ARG A 236 19.91 19.93 13.12
C ARG A 236 18.54 19.29 13.31
N GLY A 237 17.72 19.94 14.10
CA GLY A 237 16.34 19.51 14.33
C GLY A 237 16.08 19.08 15.76
N GLU A 238 14.79 18.96 16.07
CA GLU A 238 14.32 18.55 17.40
C GLU A 238 14.27 17.02 17.48
N THR A 239 14.52 16.47 18.66
CA THR A 239 14.53 15.00 18.89
C THR A 239 13.20 14.33 18.52
N GLU A 240 12.09 15.06 18.60
CA GLU A 240 10.76 14.54 18.25
C GLU A 240 10.34 14.80 16.79
N ALA A 241 11.18 15.43 15.97
CA ALA A 241 10.88 15.63 14.56
C ALA A 241 10.73 14.29 13.83
N LEU A 242 9.94 14.27 12.76
CA LEU A 242 9.77 13.05 11.93
C LEU A 242 11.10 12.59 11.32
N GLU A 243 11.94 13.57 10.99
CA GLU A 243 13.26 13.40 10.38
C GLU A 243 14.38 13.13 11.42
N SER A 244 14.04 13.11 12.73
CA SER A 244 14.98 12.75 13.79
C SER A 244 15.21 11.24 13.76
N GLY A 245 16.39 10.87 13.31
CA GLY A 245 16.76 9.47 13.14
C GLY A 245 18.03 9.30 12.33
N SER A 246 18.13 8.18 11.66
CA SER A 246 19.28 7.85 10.82
C SER A 246 18.91 6.96 9.65
N LEU A 247 19.77 6.97 8.65
CA LEU A 247 19.76 6.05 7.52
C LEU A 247 21.15 5.45 7.42
N ALA A 248 21.28 4.21 6.95
CA ALA A 248 22.58 3.62 6.65
C ALA A 248 22.49 2.78 5.37
N PHE A 249 23.54 2.83 4.57
CA PHE A 249 23.75 1.88 3.50
C PHE A 249 25.10 1.22 3.64
N VAL A 250 25.07 -0.10 3.64
CA VAL A 250 26.21 -0.93 4.02
C VAL A 250 26.37 -2.12 3.08
N THR A 251 27.58 -2.72 3.12
CA THR A 251 27.89 -3.98 2.44
C THR A 251 28.68 -4.89 3.38
N THR A 252 28.72 -6.19 3.04
CA THR A 252 29.59 -7.18 3.69
C THR A 252 30.87 -7.43 2.90
N GLU A 253 31.06 -6.76 1.76
CA GLU A 253 32.25 -6.89 0.93
C GLU A 253 33.46 -6.22 1.59
N LYS A 254 34.65 -6.83 1.40
CA LYS A 254 35.88 -6.37 2.04
C LYS A 254 36.60 -5.28 1.26
N ASN A 255 36.60 -5.43 -0.06
CA ASN A 255 37.31 -4.53 -0.98
C ASN A 255 36.39 -3.38 -1.38
N ILE A 256 36.49 -2.29 -0.66
CA ILE A 256 35.66 -1.11 -0.89
C ILE A 256 36.47 0.16 -0.98
N ASP A 257 35.96 1.12 -1.76
CA ASP A 257 36.32 2.54 -1.64
C ASP A 257 35.13 3.32 -1.09
N VAL A 258 35.39 4.43 -0.41
CA VAL A 258 34.35 5.18 0.30
C VAL A 258 34.52 6.67 0.10
N GLN A 259 33.41 7.35 -0.17
CA GLN A 259 33.32 8.80 -0.03
C GLN A 259 32.17 9.17 0.90
N THR A 260 32.47 9.79 2.04
CA THR A 260 31.44 10.35 2.94
C THR A 260 30.81 11.60 2.36
N ARG A 261 31.51 12.25 1.45
CA ARG A 261 31.03 13.39 0.65
C ARG A 261 31.72 13.46 -0.70
N TRP A 262 30.98 13.89 -1.70
CA TRP A 262 31.54 14.30 -2.99
C TRP A 262 32.14 15.69 -2.90
N TYR A 263 32.82 16.14 -3.96
CA TYR A 263 33.31 17.50 -4.11
C TYR A 263 32.16 18.50 -3.89
N ARG A 264 32.37 19.45 -2.97
CA ARG A 264 31.38 20.49 -2.62
C ARG A 264 31.52 21.69 -3.55
N GLY A 265 31.25 21.51 -4.83
CA GLY A 265 31.25 22.57 -5.83
C GLY A 265 29.92 23.33 -5.96
N GLY A 266 29.85 24.23 -6.95
CA GLY A 266 28.63 24.88 -7.38
C GLY A 266 28.08 24.26 -8.67
N TRP A 267 26.85 24.56 -9.04
CA TRP A 267 26.32 24.24 -10.38
C TRP A 267 26.46 22.77 -10.82
N TRP A 268 26.30 21.82 -9.89
CA TRP A 268 26.40 20.36 -10.16
C TRP A 268 27.80 19.83 -10.48
N ASP A 269 28.84 20.57 -10.18
CA ASP A 269 30.22 20.14 -10.38
C ASP A 269 30.56 18.86 -9.59
N ASN A 270 29.89 18.62 -8.45
CA ASN A 270 30.05 17.42 -7.65
C ASN A 270 29.78 16.13 -8.43
N ALA A 271 28.72 16.11 -9.25
CA ALA A 271 28.36 14.95 -10.06
C ALA A 271 29.38 14.70 -11.17
N HIS A 272 29.90 15.77 -11.81
CA HIS A 272 30.92 15.70 -12.83
C HIS A 272 32.24 15.15 -12.27
N VAL A 273 32.73 15.71 -11.17
CA VAL A 273 33.98 15.27 -10.51
C VAL A 273 33.90 13.81 -10.07
N PHE A 274 32.78 13.39 -9.49
CA PHE A 274 32.56 11.98 -9.12
C PHE A 274 32.58 11.06 -10.36
N TRP A 275 31.87 11.45 -11.41
CA TRP A 275 31.74 10.58 -12.57
C TRP A 275 33.05 10.43 -13.35
N ASP A 276 33.82 11.49 -13.47
CA ASP A 276 35.14 11.45 -14.14
C ASP A 276 36.11 10.52 -13.40
N ASP A 277 36.18 10.64 -12.04
CA ASP A 277 37.00 9.77 -11.20
C ASP A 277 36.56 8.29 -11.35
N PHE A 278 35.27 8.00 -11.14
CA PHE A 278 34.72 6.65 -11.24
C PHE A 278 34.84 6.02 -12.62
N SER A 279 34.61 6.77 -13.71
CA SER A 279 34.60 6.23 -15.06
C SER A 279 36.00 6.00 -15.64
N ASP A 280 37.05 6.59 -15.09
CA ASP A 280 38.43 6.44 -15.54
C ASP A 280 38.95 5.02 -15.27
N ASP A 281 38.96 4.60 -14.02
CA ASP A 281 39.58 3.32 -13.62
C ASP A 281 38.67 2.42 -12.74
N GLY A 282 37.40 2.81 -12.53
CA GLY A 282 36.47 2.06 -11.69
C GLY A 282 36.72 2.20 -10.19
N ARG A 283 37.49 3.19 -9.77
CA ARG A 283 37.81 3.50 -8.36
C ARG A 283 37.28 4.89 -8.02
N ILE A 284 37.29 5.23 -6.76
CA ILE A 284 37.02 6.58 -6.27
C ILE A 284 38.03 6.94 -5.22
N LYS A 285 38.43 8.20 -5.20
CA LYS A 285 39.32 8.72 -4.17
C LYS A 285 38.66 8.63 -2.80
N ASN A 286 39.27 7.87 -1.87
CA ASN A 286 38.71 7.71 -0.54
C ASN A 286 38.62 9.04 0.23
N VAL A 287 37.43 9.34 0.75
CA VAL A 287 37.14 10.47 1.65
C VAL A 287 36.32 9.90 2.82
N SER A 288 36.93 9.86 4.01
CA SER A 288 36.31 9.23 5.20
C SER A 288 36.12 10.20 6.37
N ASP A 289 36.37 11.50 6.16
CA ASP A 289 36.08 12.50 7.17
C ASP A 289 34.57 12.64 7.44
N SER A 290 34.24 13.15 8.62
CA SER A 290 32.87 13.33 9.08
C SER A 290 32.56 14.81 9.29
N GLU A 291 32.53 15.58 8.20
CA GLU A 291 32.20 17.00 8.23
C GLU A 291 30.69 17.22 7.98
N GLU A 292 30.10 18.12 8.77
CA GLU A 292 28.72 18.56 8.55
C GLU A 292 28.57 19.29 7.21
N SER A 293 27.44 19.08 6.55
CA SER A 293 27.05 19.86 5.37
C SER A 293 26.71 21.30 5.74
N MET A 294 26.89 22.20 4.77
CA MET A 294 26.52 23.62 4.92
C MET A 294 25.01 23.80 4.98
N GLU A 295 24.56 24.91 5.56
CA GLU A 295 23.16 25.31 5.54
C GLU A 295 22.61 25.40 4.11
N GLY A 296 21.41 24.82 3.91
CA GLY A 296 20.76 24.73 2.60
C GLY A 296 21.32 23.66 1.67
N ARG A 297 22.34 22.88 2.09
CA ARG A 297 22.98 21.83 1.30
C ARG A 297 23.03 20.50 2.02
N SER A 298 23.12 19.42 1.27
CA SER A 298 23.40 18.07 1.75
C SER A 298 24.53 17.45 0.94
N ASP A 299 25.16 16.42 1.49
CA ASP A 299 26.28 15.72 0.87
C ASP A 299 25.85 14.37 0.30
N VAL A 300 26.40 14.02 -0.84
CA VAL A 300 26.31 12.69 -1.43
C VAL A 300 27.42 11.83 -0.88
N ALA A 301 27.09 10.64 -0.40
CA ALA A 301 28.08 9.64 -0.03
C ALA A 301 28.04 8.46 -1.01
N THR A 302 29.16 7.76 -1.13
CA THR A 302 29.31 6.58 -2.00
C THR A 302 30.04 5.47 -1.27
N VAL A 303 29.55 4.24 -1.43
CA VAL A 303 30.26 2.99 -1.13
C VAL A 303 30.43 2.24 -2.45
N LEU A 304 31.67 1.98 -2.82
CA LEU A 304 32.06 1.26 -4.03
C LEU A 304 32.67 -0.07 -3.63
N VAL A 305 32.21 -1.16 -4.27
CA VAL A 305 32.79 -2.51 -4.13
C VAL A 305 33.50 -2.86 -5.43
N HIS A 306 34.77 -3.26 -5.35
CA HIS A 306 35.52 -3.70 -6.53
C HIS A 306 35.98 -5.16 -6.41
N PHE A 307 35.97 -5.87 -7.55
CA PHE A 307 36.30 -7.30 -7.62
C PHE A 307 36.67 -7.71 -9.06
N GLU A 308 37.21 -8.91 -9.17
CA GLU A 308 37.49 -9.54 -10.48
C GLU A 308 36.64 -10.80 -10.62
N LEU A 309 36.32 -11.17 -11.86
CA LEU A 309 35.62 -12.40 -12.21
C LEU A 309 36.43 -13.16 -13.26
N ASP A 310 36.71 -14.43 -12.99
CA ASP A 310 37.22 -15.36 -13.97
C ASP A 310 36.15 -15.72 -15.03
N PRO A 311 36.56 -16.29 -16.18
CA PRO A 311 35.60 -16.75 -17.21
C PRO A 311 34.53 -17.70 -16.65
N GLY A 312 33.26 -17.35 -16.83
CA GLY A 312 32.10 -18.12 -16.36
C GLY A 312 31.73 -17.90 -14.89
N GLU A 313 32.53 -17.16 -14.13
CA GLU A 313 32.27 -16.86 -12.71
C GLU A 313 31.07 -15.91 -12.53
N GLU A 314 30.25 -16.18 -11.50
CA GLU A 314 29.18 -15.30 -11.06
C GLU A 314 29.42 -14.91 -9.59
N LYS A 315 29.24 -13.64 -9.27
CA LYS A 315 29.34 -13.11 -7.90
C LYS A 315 28.12 -12.27 -7.55
N VAL A 316 27.65 -12.41 -6.31
CA VAL A 316 26.58 -11.59 -5.73
C VAL A 316 27.19 -10.52 -4.84
N ILE A 317 26.88 -9.27 -5.12
CA ILE A 317 27.34 -8.11 -4.36
C ILE A 317 26.14 -7.53 -3.62
N PRO A 318 26.05 -7.71 -2.29
CA PRO A 318 24.93 -7.23 -1.51
C PRO A 318 25.13 -5.79 -1.05
N PHE A 319 24.08 -4.99 -1.18
CA PHE A 319 23.94 -3.71 -0.50
C PHE A 319 22.67 -3.72 0.35
N TYR A 320 22.75 -3.17 1.53
CA TYR A 320 21.65 -3.07 2.48
C TYR A 320 21.40 -1.59 2.79
N LEU A 321 20.21 -1.10 2.46
CA LEU A 321 19.74 0.23 2.83
C LEU A 321 18.79 0.09 4.01
N THR A 322 19.13 0.71 5.14
CA THR A 322 18.36 0.62 6.38
C THR A 322 18.03 2.00 6.92
N TRP A 323 16.94 2.11 7.65
CA TRP A 323 16.52 3.39 8.23
C TRP A 323 15.96 3.24 9.63
N TYR A 324 16.00 4.33 10.37
CA TYR A 324 15.41 4.44 11.70
C TYR A 324 14.87 5.86 11.89
N PHE A 325 13.59 6.06 11.65
CA PHE A 325 12.84 7.30 11.87
C PHE A 325 11.60 6.95 12.69
N PRO A 326 11.76 6.83 14.02
CA PRO A 326 10.74 6.24 14.88
C PRO A 326 9.51 7.11 15.10
N ASN A 327 9.63 8.42 14.91
CA ASN A 327 8.58 9.37 15.23
C ASN A 327 7.54 9.44 14.12
N ARG A 328 6.28 9.38 14.52
CA ARG A 328 5.13 9.53 13.63
C ARG A 328 4.20 10.61 14.17
N GLU A 329 3.54 11.34 13.31
CA GLU A 329 2.64 12.43 13.68
C GLU A 329 1.18 12.02 13.46
N ASN A 330 0.32 12.34 14.43
CA ASN A 330 -1.14 12.21 14.32
C ASN A 330 -1.73 13.41 13.57
N TYR A 331 -1.55 13.45 12.24
CA TYR A 331 -2.01 14.59 11.42
C TYR A 331 -3.46 14.47 10.95
N TRP A 332 -4.05 13.27 11.02
CA TRP A 332 -5.40 12.98 10.51
C TRP A 332 -6.51 13.24 11.52
N ASN A 333 -6.18 13.37 12.81
CA ASN A 333 -7.16 13.73 13.82
C ASN A 333 -7.54 15.20 13.68
N ARG A 334 -8.83 15.50 13.77
CA ARG A 334 -9.38 16.87 13.65
C ARG A 334 -9.31 17.65 14.96
N GLU A 335 -9.23 16.96 16.10
CA GLU A 335 -9.17 17.54 17.42
C GLU A 335 -7.84 18.26 17.64
N LYS A 336 -7.91 19.56 17.94
CA LYS A 336 -6.72 20.43 18.07
C LYS A 336 -5.76 19.97 19.15
N GLU A 337 -6.27 19.37 20.21
CA GLU A 337 -5.49 18.91 21.37
C GLU A 337 -4.58 17.73 21.05
N VAL A 338 -4.87 16.98 20.00
CA VAL A 338 -4.12 15.77 19.63
C VAL A 338 -3.54 15.81 18.22
N ARG A 339 -4.05 16.71 17.36
CA ARG A 339 -3.50 16.89 16.02
C ARG A 339 -2.04 17.39 16.11
N GLY A 340 -1.17 16.73 15.38
CA GLY A 340 0.26 17.03 15.38
C GLY A 340 1.05 16.39 16.52
N LYS A 341 0.38 15.77 17.52
CA LYS A 341 1.11 15.03 18.55
C LYS A 341 1.87 13.85 17.97
N LYS A 342 3.07 13.62 18.49
CA LYS A 342 3.97 12.57 18.06
C LYS A 342 3.72 11.28 18.84
N PHE A 343 3.99 10.15 18.21
CA PHE A 343 4.06 8.82 18.80
C PHE A 343 5.11 8.00 18.08
N LYS A 344 5.49 6.84 18.61
CA LYS A 344 6.55 6.03 18.04
C LYS A 344 6.04 4.82 17.28
N ASN A 345 6.76 4.44 16.24
CA ASN A 345 6.59 3.17 15.56
C ASN A 345 7.07 2.00 16.43
N TYR A 346 6.49 0.83 16.24
CA TYR A 346 6.80 -0.38 16.99
C TYR A 346 8.27 -0.81 16.89
N TYR A 347 8.88 -0.67 15.71
CA TYR A 347 10.28 -1.08 15.51
C TYR A 347 11.28 -0.30 16.38
N SER A 348 10.88 0.86 16.92
CA SER A 348 11.72 1.62 17.87
C SER A 348 11.92 0.93 19.21
N LEU A 349 11.11 -0.08 19.53
CA LEU A 349 11.32 -0.92 20.73
C LEU A 349 12.47 -1.91 20.55
N LYS A 350 12.82 -2.22 19.29
CA LYS A 350 13.81 -3.23 18.94
C LYS A 350 15.15 -2.62 18.52
N PHE A 351 15.11 -1.49 17.83
CA PHE A 351 16.28 -0.85 17.24
C PHE A 351 16.51 0.55 17.83
N GLN A 352 17.75 1.00 17.83
CA GLN A 352 18.17 2.31 18.33
C GLN A 352 18.58 3.28 17.22
N ASN A 353 19.03 2.77 16.08
CA ASN A 353 19.45 3.52 14.91
C ASN A 353 19.52 2.62 13.67
N ALA A 354 19.78 3.20 12.50
CA ALA A 354 19.85 2.46 11.24
C ALA A 354 21.01 1.45 11.15
N TRP A 355 22.12 1.70 11.81
CA TRP A 355 23.25 0.76 11.86
C TRP A 355 22.91 -0.51 12.65
N ASP A 356 22.18 -0.35 13.75
CA ASP A 356 21.67 -1.45 14.54
C ASP A 356 20.67 -2.34 13.73
N VAL A 357 19.82 -1.69 12.93
CA VAL A 357 18.97 -2.40 11.96
C VAL A 357 19.82 -3.20 10.98
N ALA A 358 20.85 -2.61 10.38
CA ALA A 358 21.73 -3.27 9.43
C ALA A 358 22.45 -4.46 10.07
N SER A 359 23.01 -4.28 11.26
CA SER A 359 23.68 -5.34 12.01
C SER A 359 22.73 -6.51 12.30
N TYR A 360 21.50 -6.24 12.74
CA TYR A 360 20.49 -7.26 12.98
C TYR A 360 20.11 -8.01 11.68
N LEU A 361 19.81 -7.28 10.62
CA LEU A 361 19.42 -7.84 9.33
C LEU A 361 20.49 -8.79 8.78
N ILE A 362 21.76 -8.35 8.80
CA ILE A 362 22.88 -9.10 8.21
C ILE A 362 23.27 -10.31 9.09
N LYS A 363 23.20 -10.17 10.42
CA LYS A 363 23.41 -11.33 11.33
C LYS A 363 22.40 -12.46 11.11
N ASN A 364 21.17 -12.10 10.75
CA ASN A 364 20.07 -13.06 10.56
C ASN A 364 19.74 -13.27 9.07
N LYS A 365 20.58 -12.79 8.14
CA LYS A 365 20.24 -12.71 6.71
C LYS A 365 19.83 -14.06 6.11
N GLU A 366 20.50 -15.13 6.48
CA GLU A 366 20.25 -16.46 5.92
C GLU A 366 18.85 -16.94 6.30
N GLU A 367 18.51 -16.90 7.58
CA GLU A 367 17.19 -17.27 8.08
C GLU A 367 16.09 -16.39 7.47
N LEU A 368 16.28 -15.08 7.50
CA LEU A 368 15.30 -14.12 6.97
C LEU A 368 15.08 -14.30 5.46
N TYR A 369 16.14 -14.59 4.72
CA TYR A 369 16.06 -14.86 3.28
C TYR A 369 15.33 -16.18 3.00
N GLN A 370 15.72 -17.26 3.67
CA GLN A 370 15.12 -18.58 3.45
C GLN A 370 13.63 -18.59 3.85
N ASP A 371 13.27 -18.03 5.00
CA ASP A 371 11.86 -17.91 5.42
C ASP A 371 11.03 -17.11 4.42
N THR A 372 11.59 -16.02 3.89
CA THR A 372 10.94 -15.21 2.85
C THR A 372 10.82 -15.99 1.54
N LYS A 373 11.86 -16.74 1.18
CA LYS A 373 11.88 -17.55 -0.04
C LYS A 373 10.89 -18.71 0.02
N VAL A 374 10.71 -19.34 1.18
CA VAL A 374 9.69 -20.39 1.37
C VAL A 374 8.29 -19.83 1.04
N PHE A 375 7.93 -18.65 1.55
CA PHE A 375 6.66 -18.03 1.22
C PHE A 375 6.53 -17.74 -0.29
N HIS A 376 7.57 -17.15 -0.88
CA HIS A 376 7.63 -16.87 -2.31
C HIS A 376 7.44 -18.15 -3.13
N ASP A 377 8.23 -19.21 -2.85
CA ASP A 377 8.22 -20.43 -3.63
C ASP A 377 6.86 -21.17 -3.53
N VAL A 378 6.26 -21.23 -2.35
CA VAL A 378 4.93 -21.82 -2.16
C VAL A 378 3.87 -21.06 -2.99
N LEU A 379 3.95 -19.73 -3.03
CA LEU A 379 2.99 -18.92 -3.77
C LEU A 379 3.19 -19.06 -5.29
N PHE A 380 4.41 -18.85 -5.78
CA PHE A 380 4.70 -18.79 -7.22
C PHE A 380 4.83 -20.14 -7.90
N HIS A 381 5.09 -21.23 -7.16
CA HIS A 381 5.05 -22.60 -7.67
C HIS A 381 3.71 -23.30 -7.42
N SER A 382 2.68 -22.56 -7.01
CA SER A 382 1.34 -23.12 -6.83
C SER A 382 0.71 -23.55 -8.16
N THR A 383 -0.34 -24.34 -8.09
CA THR A 383 -1.11 -24.81 -9.26
C THR A 383 -2.18 -23.79 -9.71
N TYR A 384 -2.25 -22.62 -9.05
CA TYR A 384 -3.15 -21.56 -9.49
C TYR A 384 -2.65 -20.88 -10.76
N PRO A 385 -3.56 -20.37 -11.61
CA PRO A 385 -3.17 -19.58 -12.78
C PRO A 385 -2.29 -18.39 -12.41
N SER A 386 -1.30 -18.12 -13.26
CA SER A 386 -0.31 -17.06 -13.00
C SER A 386 -0.92 -15.67 -12.77
N TYR A 387 -2.00 -15.34 -13.44
CA TYR A 387 -2.68 -14.05 -13.24
C TYR A 387 -3.35 -13.94 -11.86
N VAL A 388 -3.80 -15.04 -11.25
CA VAL A 388 -4.32 -15.06 -9.88
C VAL A 388 -3.18 -14.79 -8.90
N ILE A 389 -2.03 -15.44 -9.11
CA ILE A 389 -0.85 -15.26 -8.26
C ILE A 389 -0.33 -13.83 -8.38
N ASP A 390 -0.28 -13.26 -9.58
CA ASP A 390 0.13 -11.86 -9.81
C ASP A 390 -0.80 -10.89 -9.04
N ALA A 391 -2.10 -11.06 -9.16
CA ALA A 391 -3.08 -10.24 -8.44
C ALA A 391 -2.94 -10.34 -6.92
N VAL A 392 -2.83 -11.57 -6.38
CA VAL A 392 -2.72 -11.80 -4.93
C VAL A 392 -1.41 -11.26 -4.37
N SER A 393 -0.29 -11.54 -5.04
CA SER A 393 1.04 -11.12 -4.58
C SER A 393 1.23 -9.61 -4.64
N SER A 394 0.72 -8.95 -5.69
CA SER A 394 0.82 -7.50 -5.82
C SER A 394 0.01 -6.77 -4.73
N GLN A 395 -1.17 -7.26 -4.36
CA GLN A 395 -1.97 -6.68 -3.28
C GLN A 395 -1.29 -6.79 -1.90
N ALA A 396 -0.57 -7.88 -1.65
CA ALA A 396 0.19 -8.05 -0.39
C ALA A 396 1.24 -6.95 -0.18
N SER A 397 1.73 -6.33 -1.25
CA SER A 397 2.71 -5.24 -1.18
C SER A 397 2.20 -4.00 -0.43
N SER A 398 0.89 -3.77 -0.41
CA SER A 398 0.27 -2.64 0.29
C SER A 398 0.58 -2.62 1.79
N LEU A 399 0.73 -3.80 2.41
CA LEU A 399 1.09 -3.94 3.83
C LEU A 399 2.52 -3.48 4.15
N LYS A 400 3.37 -3.27 3.15
CA LYS A 400 4.76 -2.80 3.28
C LYS A 400 4.93 -1.33 2.94
N THR A 401 3.85 -0.57 2.87
CA THR A 401 3.85 0.86 2.56
C THR A 401 3.37 1.69 3.75
N ASN A 402 3.38 3.02 3.60
CA ASN A 402 2.80 3.94 4.59
C ASN A 402 1.27 3.86 4.72
N LEU A 403 0.62 2.96 3.95
CA LEU A 403 -0.79 2.63 4.15
C LEU A 403 -1.06 2.15 5.57
N VAL A 404 -0.12 1.40 6.13
CA VAL A 404 -0.24 0.80 7.47
C VAL A 404 0.77 1.36 8.45
N MET A 405 0.44 1.24 9.73
CA MET A 405 1.35 1.56 10.82
C MET A 405 1.16 0.61 11.99
N ARG A 406 2.24 0.36 12.70
CA ARG A 406 2.24 -0.36 13.97
C ARG A 406 2.81 0.55 15.06
N LYS A 407 1.97 0.88 16.03
CA LYS A 407 2.34 1.77 17.14
C LYS A 407 3.20 1.02 18.17
N ASP A 408 3.99 1.77 18.96
CA ASP A 408 4.84 1.27 20.05
C ASP A 408 4.12 0.32 21.05
N ASN A 409 2.83 0.48 21.25
CA ASN A 409 2.02 -0.44 22.07
C ASN A 409 1.58 -1.74 21.33
N GLY A 410 2.09 -1.99 20.13
CA GLY A 410 1.77 -3.16 19.31
C GLY A 410 0.49 -3.05 18.48
N LYS A 411 -0.37 -2.06 18.72
CA LYS A 411 -1.60 -1.87 17.96
C LYS A 411 -1.32 -1.52 16.50
N PHE A 412 -2.09 -2.14 15.61
CA PHE A 412 -1.97 -2.00 14.17
C PHE A 412 -3.12 -1.18 13.59
N PHE A 413 -2.79 -0.30 12.66
CA PHE A 413 -3.73 0.61 12.03
C PHE A 413 -3.44 0.74 10.54
N GLY A 414 -4.48 1.01 9.74
CA GLY A 414 -4.35 1.28 8.32
C GLY A 414 -5.26 2.40 7.85
N PHE A 415 -4.77 3.18 6.88
CA PHE A 415 -5.55 4.13 6.11
C PHE A 415 -6.43 3.42 5.08
N GLU A 416 -7.35 4.12 4.44
CA GLU A 416 -8.14 3.61 3.32
C GLU A 416 -7.31 3.57 2.03
N GLY A 417 -6.36 4.50 1.89
CA GLY A 417 -5.47 4.67 0.76
C GLY A 417 -4.41 5.71 1.05
N LEU A 418 -3.60 6.02 0.05
CA LEU A 418 -2.58 7.07 0.12
C LEU A 418 -2.80 8.10 -0.98
N THR A 419 -2.62 9.37 -0.61
CA THR A 419 -2.38 10.47 -1.55
C THR A 419 -0.87 10.64 -1.77
N ASP A 420 -0.46 11.65 -2.50
CA ASP A 420 0.96 11.88 -2.80
C ASP A 420 1.81 12.13 -1.55
N ASP A 421 1.24 12.71 -0.49
CA ASP A 421 1.94 13.16 0.72
C ASP A 421 1.28 12.75 2.05
N SER A 422 0.12 12.10 2.01
CA SER A 422 -0.64 11.79 3.21
C SER A 422 -1.47 10.51 3.08
N GLY A 423 -1.86 9.93 4.23
CA GLY A 423 -2.87 8.88 4.26
C GLY A 423 -4.26 9.46 4.03
N CYS A 424 -5.08 8.80 3.23
CA CYS A 424 -6.48 9.13 3.04
C CYS A 424 -7.30 8.60 4.20
N CYS A 425 -8.11 9.48 4.79
CA CYS A 425 -9.09 9.20 5.82
C CYS A 425 -8.50 8.69 7.16
N PRO A 426 -9.22 8.81 8.28
CA PRO A 426 -8.80 8.20 9.54
C PRO A 426 -8.79 6.66 9.50
N MET A 427 -8.11 6.07 10.44
CA MET A 427 -7.70 4.68 10.50
C MET A 427 -8.83 3.66 10.54
N ASN A 428 -8.53 2.44 10.09
CA ASN A 428 -9.33 1.23 10.27
C ASN A 428 -10.78 1.40 9.83
N CYS A 429 -11.02 2.05 8.69
CA CYS A 429 -12.36 2.19 8.14
C CYS A 429 -13.01 0.81 8.02
N THR A 430 -14.13 0.60 8.73
CA THR A 430 -14.73 -0.72 8.87
C THR A 430 -15.24 -1.29 7.57
N HIS A 431 -15.78 -0.45 6.67
CA HIS A 431 -16.26 -0.93 5.37
C HIS A 431 -15.10 -1.18 4.39
N VAL A 432 -14.11 -0.31 4.30
CA VAL A 432 -12.98 -0.48 3.37
C VAL A 432 -12.12 -1.68 3.77
N TRP A 433 -11.79 -1.83 5.05
CA TRP A 433 -11.00 -2.95 5.55
C TRP A 433 -11.77 -4.30 5.55
N ASN A 434 -13.06 -4.34 5.24
CA ASN A 434 -13.77 -5.58 4.95
C ASN A 434 -13.24 -6.27 3.69
N TYR A 435 -12.72 -5.49 2.73
CA TYR A 435 -12.22 -6.02 1.45
C TYR A 435 -10.76 -6.44 1.52
N GLU A 436 -10.02 -5.99 2.54
CA GLU A 436 -8.66 -6.46 2.81
C GLU A 436 -8.73 -7.82 3.50
N GLN A 437 -8.24 -8.87 2.83
CA GLN A 437 -8.26 -10.24 3.33
C GLN A 437 -6.87 -10.79 3.66
N THR A 438 -5.81 -10.18 3.11
CA THR A 438 -4.43 -10.65 3.19
C THR A 438 -3.91 -10.67 4.62
N LEU A 439 -4.22 -9.62 5.40
CA LEU A 439 -3.74 -9.46 6.78
C LEU A 439 -4.16 -10.61 7.69
N ALA A 440 -5.40 -11.07 7.57
CA ALA A 440 -5.96 -12.13 8.41
C ALA A 440 -5.22 -13.47 8.27
N TYR A 441 -4.76 -13.77 7.07
CA TYR A 441 -4.09 -15.03 6.76
C TYR A 441 -2.58 -14.95 6.93
N LEU A 442 -1.98 -13.81 6.57
CA LEU A 442 -0.53 -13.64 6.67
C LEU A 442 -0.07 -13.14 8.04
N PHE A 443 -0.86 -12.27 8.70
CA PHE A 443 -0.49 -11.67 9.98
C PHE A 443 -1.69 -11.62 10.95
N PRO A 444 -2.25 -12.77 11.35
CA PRO A 444 -3.48 -12.83 12.16
C PRO A 444 -3.38 -12.11 13.49
N SER A 445 -2.20 -12.01 14.10
CA SER A 445 -1.99 -11.23 15.34
C SER A 445 -2.25 -9.73 15.14
N LEU A 446 -1.92 -9.17 13.97
CA LEU A 446 -2.19 -7.78 13.61
C LEU A 446 -3.68 -7.56 13.30
N GLU A 447 -4.31 -8.49 12.57
CA GLU A 447 -5.75 -8.45 12.32
C GLU A 447 -6.55 -8.53 13.63
N ARG A 448 -6.20 -9.43 14.54
CA ARG A 448 -6.82 -9.50 15.89
C ARG A 448 -6.68 -8.18 16.66
N SER A 449 -5.54 -7.51 16.53
CA SER A 449 -5.33 -6.18 17.12
C SER A 449 -6.29 -5.13 16.56
N MET A 450 -6.61 -5.18 15.26
CA MET A 450 -7.64 -4.31 14.66
C MET A 450 -9.03 -4.64 15.20
N ARG A 451 -9.41 -5.93 15.29
CA ARG A 451 -10.70 -6.36 15.86
C ARG A 451 -10.86 -5.94 17.32
N GLU A 452 -9.79 -6.06 18.11
CA GLU A 452 -9.81 -5.54 19.48
C GLU A 452 -10.03 -4.02 19.51
N THR A 453 -9.42 -3.28 18.61
CA THR A 453 -9.62 -1.84 18.51
C THR A 453 -11.08 -1.52 18.20
N ASP A 454 -11.69 -2.20 17.22
CA ASP A 454 -13.07 -1.96 16.84
C ASP A 454 -14.07 -2.29 17.94
N PHE A 455 -13.92 -3.43 18.62
CA PHE A 455 -14.91 -3.86 19.60
C PHE A 455 -14.67 -3.34 21.02
N LEU A 456 -13.43 -3.16 21.44
CA LEU A 456 -13.14 -2.69 22.80
C LEU A 456 -13.10 -1.16 22.92
N HIS A 457 -12.75 -0.44 21.84
CA HIS A 457 -12.59 1.01 21.88
C HIS A 457 -13.63 1.76 21.02
N ASN A 458 -14.03 1.21 19.88
CA ASN A 458 -14.89 1.88 18.91
C ASN A 458 -16.36 1.44 18.96
N THR A 459 -16.71 0.45 19.77
CA THR A 459 -18.10 -0.02 19.96
C THR A 459 -18.66 0.41 21.30
N PHE A 460 -19.75 1.16 21.32
CA PHE A 460 -20.44 1.61 22.52
C PHE A 460 -21.31 0.51 23.14
N LYS A 461 -21.88 0.78 24.33
CA LYS A 461 -22.71 -0.20 25.05
C LYS A 461 -23.99 -0.60 24.31
N ASN A 462 -24.58 0.34 23.56
CA ASN A 462 -25.76 0.12 22.72
C ASN A 462 -25.47 -0.56 21.39
N GLY A 463 -24.19 -0.86 21.09
CA GLY A 463 -23.78 -1.49 19.83
C GLY A 463 -23.43 -0.51 18.69
N TYR A 464 -23.58 0.79 18.90
CA TYR A 464 -23.11 1.79 17.95
C TYR A 464 -21.61 1.61 17.75
N GLN A 465 -21.14 1.32 16.53
CA GLN A 465 -19.74 1.19 16.19
C GLN A 465 -19.30 2.33 15.27
N VAL A 466 -18.34 3.14 15.74
CA VAL A 466 -17.73 4.15 14.86
C VAL A 466 -16.91 3.46 13.78
N PHE A 467 -17.06 3.89 12.54
CA PHE A 467 -16.46 3.19 11.42
C PHE A 467 -15.02 3.60 11.09
N ARG A 468 -14.52 4.68 11.71
CA ARG A 468 -13.11 5.13 11.58
C ARG A 468 -12.49 5.31 12.95
N THR A 469 -11.26 4.87 13.12
CA THR A 469 -10.52 4.94 14.38
C THR A 469 -9.76 6.25 14.50
N LEU A 470 -9.90 6.91 15.63
CA LEU A 470 -9.04 8.03 16.05
C LEU A 470 -8.12 7.58 17.18
N ILE A 471 -6.95 8.19 17.30
CA ILE A 471 -6.01 7.98 18.41
C ILE A 471 -5.75 9.29 19.14
N PRO A 472 -5.56 9.24 20.49
CA PRO A 472 -5.54 8.09 21.39
C PRO A 472 -6.85 7.30 21.42
N LEU A 473 -6.76 5.97 21.59
CA LEU A 473 -7.92 5.09 21.61
C LEU A 473 -8.78 5.32 22.85
N GLY A 474 -10.09 5.46 22.66
CA GLY A 474 -11.04 5.63 23.75
C GLY A 474 -11.22 7.07 24.24
N ASP A 475 -10.44 8.01 23.72
CA ASP A 475 -10.56 9.44 24.08
C ASP A 475 -11.31 10.25 23.00
N TYR A 476 -11.18 9.83 21.74
CA TYR A 476 -11.77 10.50 20.58
C TYR A 476 -12.40 9.49 19.65
N TRP A 477 -13.52 9.87 19.02
CA TRP A 477 -14.27 9.04 18.08
C TRP A 477 -14.61 9.82 16.82
N TRP A 478 -14.69 9.11 15.71
CA TRP A 478 -15.11 9.69 14.44
C TRP A 478 -16.61 10.06 14.52
N PRO A 479 -16.98 11.35 14.37
CA PRO A 479 -18.33 11.82 14.61
C PRO A 479 -19.25 11.58 13.40
N PHE A 480 -19.50 10.33 13.06
CA PHE A 480 -20.36 9.95 11.94
C PHE A 480 -21.12 8.67 12.30
N LYS A 481 -22.27 8.45 11.62
CA LYS A 481 -23.10 7.26 11.82
C LYS A 481 -22.37 5.96 11.48
N PRO A 482 -22.79 4.81 12.05
CA PRO A 482 -22.22 3.52 11.72
C PRO A 482 -22.46 3.15 10.26
N CYS A 483 -21.52 2.40 9.67
CA CYS A 483 -21.69 1.79 8.35
C CYS A 483 -22.31 0.41 8.50
N ALA A 484 -23.42 0.16 7.82
CA ALA A 484 -24.16 -1.10 7.92
C ALA A 484 -23.31 -2.30 7.45
N ASP A 485 -22.69 -2.16 6.27
CA ASP A 485 -21.76 -3.15 5.72
C ASP A 485 -20.50 -3.32 6.60
N GLY A 486 -19.93 -2.22 7.07
CA GLY A 486 -18.72 -2.22 7.89
C GLY A 486 -18.94 -2.88 9.24
N GLN A 487 -20.02 -2.54 9.96
CA GLN A 487 -20.32 -3.09 11.27
C GLN A 487 -20.66 -4.58 11.21
N MET A 488 -21.46 -5.00 10.23
CA MET A 488 -21.80 -6.41 10.03
C MET A 488 -20.57 -7.21 9.56
N GLY A 489 -19.80 -6.66 8.63
CA GLY A 489 -18.54 -7.26 8.19
C GLY A 489 -17.52 -7.42 9.32
N ASN A 490 -17.44 -6.47 10.27
CA ASN A 490 -16.58 -6.60 11.45
C ASN A 490 -16.97 -7.81 12.33
N ILE A 491 -18.26 -8.10 12.48
CA ILE A 491 -18.73 -9.29 13.20
C ILE A 491 -18.27 -10.57 12.49
N VAL A 492 -18.39 -10.62 11.17
CA VAL A 492 -17.93 -11.75 10.36
C VAL A 492 -16.40 -11.91 10.49
N ARG A 493 -15.65 -10.80 10.55
CA ARG A 493 -14.20 -10.86 10.75
C ARG A 493 -13.81 -11.37 12.15
N VAL A 494 -14.56 -11.05 13.22
CA VAL A 494 -14.35 -11.66 14.54
C VAL A 494 -14.57 -13.17 14.48
N TYR A 495 -15.62 -13.62 13.79
CA TYR A 495 -15.88 -15.03 13.57
C TYR A 495 -14.71 -15.71 12.83
N ARG A 496 -14.22 -15.10 11.75
CA ARG A 496 -13.07 -15.59 10.99
C ARG A 496 -11.83 -15.75 11.88
N GLU A 497 -11.48 -14.70 12.64
CA GLU A 497 -10.31 -14.73 13.52
C GLU A 497 -10.43 -15.78 14.63
N TRP A 498 -11.63 -15.96 15.19
CA TRP A 498 -11.88 -17.03 16.14
C TRP A 498 -11.74 -18.41 15.50
N LYS A 499 -12.28 -18.62 14.31
CA LYS A 499 -12.16 -19.91 13.59
C LYS A 499 -10.71 -20.24 13.22
N LEU A 500 -9.94 -19.25 12.79
CA LEU A 500 -8.52 -19.43 12.44
C LEU A 500 -7.65 -19.70 13.67
N SER A 501 -7.95 -19.08 14.82
CA SER A 501 -7.12 -19.21 16.02
C SER A 501 -7.57 -20.32 16.97
N GLY A 502 -8.85 -20.68 16.97
CA GLY A 502 -9.46 -21.53 18.00
C GLY A 502 -9.58 -20.88 19.39
N ASP A 503 -9.22 -19.60 19.54
CA ASP A 503 -9.14 -18.90 20.83
C ASP A 503 -10.52 -18.43 21.30
N THR A 504 -11.24 -19.33 21.99
CA THR A 504 -12.56 -19.05 22.54
C THR A 504 -12.51 -18.07 23.70
N GLU A 505 -11.42 -17.97 24.45
CA GLU A 505 -11.30 -16.99 25.54
C GLU A 505 -11.19 -15.57 24.96
N TRP A 506 -10.46 -15.39 23.88
CA TRP A 506 -10.48 -14.12 23.14
C TRP A 506 -11.87 -13.76 22.63
N LEU A 507 -12.62 -14.73 22.08
CA LEU A 507 -14.00 -14.52 21.66
C LEU A 507 -14.90 -14.11 22.84
N LYS A 508 -14.80 -14.79 23.99
CA LYS A 508 -15.57 -14.44 25.20
C LYS A 508 -15.34 -13.00 25.64
N LYS A 509 -14.10 -12.51 25.54
CA LYS A 509 -13.75 -11.12 25.86
C LYS A 509 -14.46 -10.12 24.94
N LEU A 510 -14.60 -10.42 23.65
CA LEU A 510 -15.24 -9.54 22.66
C LEU A 510 -16.75 -9.70 22.60
N TRP A 511 -17.28 -10.89 22.96
CA TRP A 511 -18.68 -11.28 22.76
C TRP A 511 -19.71 -10.25 23.23
N PRO A 512 -19.61 -9.62 24.42
CA PRO A 512 -20.59 -8.63 24.87
C PRO A 512 -20.75 -7.47 23.86
N LYS A 513 -19.65 -7.04 23.23
CA LYS A 513 -19.63 -5.96 22.25
C LYS A 513 -20.04 -6.42 20.86
N VAL A 514 -19.65 -7.62 20.46
CA VAL A 514 -20.08 -8.25 19.20
C VAL A 514 -21.60 -8.42 19.20
N LYS A 515 -22.16 -8.96 20.29
CA LYS A 515 -23.59 -9.09 20.50
C LYS A 515 -24.33 -7.74 20.42
N ALA A 516 -23.82 -6.72 21.09
CA ALA A 516 -24.40 -5.39 21.05
C ALA A 516 -24.39 -4.80 19.63
N ALA A 517 -23.26 -4.96 18.90
CA ALA A 517 -23.11 -4.48 17.54
C ALA A 517 -24.07 -5.18 16.56
N LEU A 518 -24.31 -6.49 16.71
CA LEU A 518 -25.31 -7.19 15.91
C LEU A 518 -26.72 -6.67 16.22
N GLU A 519 -27.06 -6.59 17.52
CA GLU A 519 -28.37 -6.16 17.98
C GLU A 519 -28.69 -4.69 17.68
N PHE A 520 -27.68 -3.89 17.35
CA PHE A 520 -27.87 -2.52 16.88
C PHE A 520 -28.76 -2.48 15.62
N ALA A 521 -28.74 -3.51 14.78
CA ALA A 521 -29.56 -3.57 13.58
C ALA A 521 -31.04 -3.32 13.83
N TRP A 522 -31.59 -3.84 14.96
CA TRP A 522 -33.01 -3.66 15.32
C TRP A 522 -33.23 -2.75 16.52
N LYS A 523 -32.21 -2.42 17.29
CA LYS A 523 -32.33 -1.52 18.42
C LYS A 523 -32.10 -0.05 18.06
N GLY A 524 -31.32 0.19 16.99
CA GLY A 524 -30.91 1.53 16.59
C GLY A 524 -30.05 2.23 17.63
N VAL A 525 -30.01 3.53 17.56
CA VAL A 525 -29.10 4.38 18.36
C VAL A 525 -29.48 4.46 19.83
N GLY A 526 -30.79 4.39 20.17
CA GLY A 526 -31.24 4.54 21.54
C GLY A 526 -30.68 5.81 22.23
N ASP A 527 -30.38 5.73 23.51
CA ASP A 527 -29.76 6.81 24.32
C ASP A 527 -28.25 6.87 24.04
N VAL A 528 -27.81 7.44 22.93
CA VAL A 528 -26.41 7.75 22.67
C VAL A 528 -26.10 9.19 23.06
N ASP A 529 -24.90 9.42 23.58
CA ASP A 529 -24.39 10.76 23.83
C ASP A 529 -24.48 11.58 22.53
N LYS A 530 -25.31 12.63 22.57
CA LYS A 530 -25.59 13.52 21.41
C LYS A 530 -24.34 14.14 20.79
N LYS A 531 -23.20 14.10 21.46
CA LYS A 531 -21.90 14.54 20.92
C LYS A 531 -21.36 13.65 19.81
N LEU A 532 -21.83 12.39 19.71
CA LEU A 532 -21.38 11.43 18.71
C LEU A 532 -22.21 11.47 17.42
N ILE A 533 -23.37 12.13 17.43
CA ILE A 533 -24.26 12.21 16.29
C ILE A 533 -23.94 13.50 15.52
N TRP A 534 -23.30 13.38 14.39
CA TRP A 534 -22.89 14.51 13.52
C TRP A 534 -24.06 15.38 13.05
N GLN A 535 -25.25 14.80 12.93
CA GLN A 535 -26.47 15.54 12.59
C GLN A 535 -27.43 15.44 13.77
N LYS A 536 -27.52 16.50 14.55
CA LYS A 536 -28.37 16.62 15.73
C LYS A 536 -29.88 16.39 15.48
N GLU A 537 -30.31 16.27 14.23
CA GLU A 537 -31.73 16.27 13.82
C GLU A 537 -32.19 14.99 13.13
N ARG A 538 -31.29 14.03 12.84
CA ARG A 538 -31.69 12.75 12.25
C ARG A 538 -31.70 11.66 13.31
N LEU A 539 -32.89 11.18 13.65
CA LEU A 539 -33.08 9.90 14.30
C LEU A 539 -32.54 8.81 13.34
N LEU A 540 -31.44 8.16 13.73
CA LEU A 540 -31.00 6.95 13.02
C LEU A 540 -32.03 5.86 13.35
N LEU A 541 -32.93 5.59 12.42
CA LEU A 541 -33.83 4.48 12.51
C LEU A 541 -33.05 3.17 12.51
N PRO A 542 -33.53 2.15 13.22
CA PRO A 542 -32.97 0.81 13.12
C PRO A 542 -32.87 0.36 11.66
N TRP A 543 -31.85 -0.41 11.34
CA TRP A 543 -31.70 -0.97 10.00
C TRP A 543 -32.74 -2.06 9.70
N ASP A 544 -33.11 -2.84 10.72
CA ASP A 544 -34.09 -3.93 10.70
C ASP A 544 -35.08 -3.71 11.85
N PRO A 545 -36.05 -2.78 11.72
CA PRO A 545 -36.88 -2.31 12.82
C PRO A 545 -37.85 -3.37 13.35
N ASP A 546 -38.33 -4.26 12.54
CA ASP A 546 -39.28 -5.34 12.89
C ASP A 546 -38.57 -6.67 13.21
N LYS A 547 -37.24 -6.70 13.10
CA LYS A 547 -36.38 -7.82 13.46
C LYS A 547 -36.71 -9.08 12.63
N ASP A 548 -36.89 -8.88 11.36
CA ASP A 548 -37.23 -9.96 10.45
C ASP A 548 -36.00 -10.49 9.65
N GLY A 549 -34.84 -9.90 9.84
CA GLY A 549 -33.60 -10.28 9.18
C GLY A 549 -33.36 -9.56 7.85
N VAL A 550 -34.19 -8.55 7.51
CA VAL A 550 -34.04 -7.72 6.32
C VAL A 550 -33.69 -6.28 6.74
N MET A 551 -32.66 -5.71 6.16
CA MET A 551 -32.31 -4.31 6.36
C MET A 551 -33.11 -3.40 5.44
N GLU A 552 -33.88 -2.47 5.98
CA GLU A 552 -34.78 -1.57 5.25
C GLU A 552 -34.54 -0.10 5.57
N GLY A 553 -33.96 0.19 6.72
CA GLY A 553 -33.67 1.55 7.20
C GLY A 553 -32.55 2.25 6.45
N GLU A 554 -32.07 3.36 7.00
CA GLU A 554 -30.97 4.14 6.43
C GLU A 554 -29.61 3.42 6.61
N GLN A 555 -29.05 2.89 5.53
CA GLN A 555 -27.84 2.05 5.52
C GLN A 555 -26.68 2.78 4.87
N HIS A 556 -25.87 3.49 5.67
CA HIS A 556 -24.59 4.02 5.20
C HIS A 556 -23.62 2.87 4.89
N ASN A 557 -22.86 2.98 3.81
CA ASN A 557 -22.04 1.89 3.29
C ASN A 557 -20.80 2.40 2.54
N THR A 558 -20.02 1.48 1.98
CA THR A 558 -18.73 1.75 1.30
C THR A 558 -18.82 2.63 0.05
N TYR A 559 -20.01 2.88 -0.49
CA TYR A 559 -20.19 3.83 -1.59
C TYR A 559 -20.34 5.29 -1.11
N ASP A 560 -20.21 5.55 0.20
CA ASP A 560 -20.44 6.85 0.85
C ASP A 560 -21.84 7.43 0.59
N ILE A 561 -22.81 6.55 0.37
CA ILE A 561 -24.22 6.88 0.14
C ILE A 561 -25.12 6.10 1.09
N GLU A 562 -26.39 6.54 1.16
CA GLU A 562 -27.38 5.86 1.99
C GLU A 562 -28.25 4.96 1.13
N PHE A 563 -28.26 3.66 1.43
CA PHE A 563 -29.29 2.78 0.91
C PHE A 563 -30.53 2.83 1.80
N TYR A 564 -31.69 2.81 1.17
CA TYR A 564 -32.99 2.73 1.82
C TYR A 564 -33.76 1.55 1.21
N GLY A 565 -34.14 0.59 2.03
CA GLY A 565 -34.79 -0.63 1.59
C GLY A 565 -33.86 -1.82 1.36
N PRO A 566 -34.44 -2.98 1.07
CA PRO A 566 -33.69 -4.23 0.93
C PRO A 566 -32.74 -4.22 -0.26
N ASN A 567 -31.50 -4.62 0.01
CA ASN A 567 -30.46 -4.79 -1.00
C ASN A 567 -29.51 -5.92 -0.62
N THR A 568 -28.81 -6.51 -1.59
CA THR A 568 -27.92 -7.64 -1.32
C THR A 568 -26.57 -7.25 -0.77
N MET A 569 -26.11 -6.02 -0.94
CA MET A 569 -24.80 -5.60 -0.47
C MET A 569 -24.71 -5.61 1.07
N THR A 570 -25.56 -4.83 1.74
CA THR A 570 -25.60 -4.79 3.21
C THR A 570 -26.30 -6.02 3.79
N GLY A 571 -27.36 -6.50 3.12
CA GLY A 571 -28.15 -7.65 3.54
C GLY A 571 -27.37 -8.95 3.59
N SER A 572 -26.49 -9.23 2.63
CA SER A 572 -25.65 -10.42 2.66
C SER A 572 -24.67 -10.42 3.84
N LEU A 573 -24.09 -9.26 4.15
CA LEU A 573 -23.22 -9.11 5.32
C LEU A 573 -24.00 -9.22 6.64
N TYR A 574 -25.24 -8.73 6.68
CA TYR A 574 -26.12 -8.88 7.86
C TYR A 574 -26.48 -10.35 8.09
N LEU A 575 -26.93 -11.07 7.08
CA LEU A 575 -27.20 -12.50 7.17
C LEU A 575 -25.95 -13.30 7.58
N ALA A 576 -24.78 -12.96 7.00
CA ALA A 576 -23.52 -13.57 7.39
C ALA A 576 -23.16 -13.28 8.86
N ALA A 577 -23.38 -12.06 9.35
CA ALA A 577 -23.16 -11.68 10.73
C ALA A 577 -24.11 -12.41 11.70
N LEU A 578 -25.39 -12.56 11.34
CA LEU A 578 -26.37 -13.36 12.08
C LEU A 578 -25.89 -14.81 12.18
N LYS A 579 -25.56 -15.45 11.04
CA LYS A 579 -25.12 -16.85 11.02
C LYS A 579 -23.81 -17.07 11.80
N ALA A 580 -22.84 -16.19 11.63
CA ALA A 580 -21.60 -16.20 12.39
C ALA A 580 -21.86 -16.08 13.90
N SER A 581 -22.80 -15.20 14.28
CA SER A 581 -23.16 -14.96 15.70
C SER A 581 -23.93 -16.14 16.31
N VAL A 582 -24.64 -16.95 15.53
CA VAL A 582 -25.23 -18.22 16.01
C VAL A 582 -24.12 -19.14 16.55
N GLU A 583 -23.07 -19.38 15.76
CA GLU A 583 -21.95 -20.24 16.14
C GLU A 583 -21.13 -19.64 17.30
N MET A 584 -20.82 -18.34 17.23
CA MET A 584 -20.11 -17.66 18.30
C MET A 584 -20.86 -17.70 19.64
N ALA A 585 -22.19 -17.49 19.61
CA ALA A 585 -23.05 -17.58 20.79
C ALA A 585 -23.02 -18.97 21.42
N GLU A 586 -23.07 -20.03 20.61
CA GLU A 586 -22.93 -21.39 21.09
C GLU A 586 -21.57 -21.65 21.77
N ALA A 587 -20.49 -21.24 21.11
CA ALA A 587 -19.15 -21.41 21.60
C ALA A 587 -18.89 -20.73 22.94
N VAL A 588 -19.50 -19.57 23.18
CA VAL A 588 -19.39 -18.85 24.46
C VAL A 588 -20.44 -19.25 25.49
N GLY A 589 -21.37 -20.15 25.14
CA GLY A 589 -22.43 -20.66 26.06
C GLY A 589 -23.71 -19.82 26.08
N ASP A 590 -23.87 -18.81 25.19
CA ASP A 590 -25.08 -17.95 25.12
C ASP A 590 -26.17 -18.59 24.22
N ARG A 591 -26.60 -19.81 24.58
CA ARG A 591 -27.53 -20.62 23.78
C ARG A 591 -28.86 -19.95 23.49
N LYS A 592 -29.30 -19.04 24.37
CA LYS A 592 -30.54 -18.28 24.14
C LYS A 592 -30.40 -17.38 22.91
N LYS A 593 -29.26 -16.70 22.82
CA LYS A 593 -28.96 -15.82 21.67
C LYS A 593 -28.69 -16.59 20.39
N SER A 594 -28.02 -17.74 20.48
CA SER A 594 -27.85 -18.63 19.31
C SER A 594 -29.18 -18.95 18.65
N LYS A 595 -30.17 -19.43 19.45
CA LYS A 595 -31.53 -19.75 18.93
C LYS A 595 -32.24 -18.51 18.36
N GLU A 596 -32.16 -17.36 19.05
CA GLU A 596 -32.78 -16.11 18.60
C GLU A 596 -32.23 -15.68 17.25
N TYR A 597 -30.92 -15.65 17.10
CA TYR A 597 -30.26 -15.22 15.85
C TYR A 597 -30.48 -16.20 14.70
N LEU A 598 -30.59 -17.49 14.98
CA LEU A 598 -30.93 -18.48 13.96
C LEU A 598 -32.30 -18.23 13.35
N ILE A 599 -33.32 -17.94 14.19
CA ILE A 599 -34.68 -17.63 13.71
C ILE A 599 -34.67 -16.40 12.82
N ILE A 600 -33.97 -15.33 13.20
CA ILE A 600 -33.86 -14.10 12.41
C ILE A 600 -33.14 -14.39 11.09
N TYR A 601 -32.04 -15.13 11.12
CA TYR A 601 -31.29 -15.54 9.93
C TYR A 601 -32.17 -16.33 8.94
N GLU A 602 -32.88 -17.34 9.42
CA GLU A 602 -33.73 -18.21 8.56
C GLU A 602 -34.89 -17.45 7.93
N LYS A 603 -35.49 -16.51 8.68
CA LYS A 603 -36.55 -15.64 8.16
C LYS A 603 -35.96 -14.69 7.11
N GLY A 604 -34.92 -13.93 7.44
CA GLY A 604 -34.33 -12.96 6.53
C GLY A 604 -33.75 -13.57 5.26
N SER A 605 -33.14 -14.76 5.33
CA SER A 605 -32.64 -15.45 4.15
C SER A 605 -33.75 -15.77 3.15
N LYS A 606 -34.93 -16.24 3.62
CA LYS A 606 -36.09 -16.50 2.77
C LYS A 606 -36.69 -15.21 2.21
N GLU A 607 -36.77 -14.17 3.04
CA GLU A 607 -37.35 -12.89 2.62
C GLU A 607 -36.45 -12.21 1.56
N TYR A 608 -35.12 -12.21 1.68
CA TYR A 608 -34.22 -11.67 0.65
C TYR A 608 -34.41 -12.39 -0.70
N ASP A 609 -34.50 -13.72 -0.72
CA ASP A 609 -34.75 -14.48 -1.94
C ASP A 609 -36.12 -14.10 -2.55
N SER A 610 -37.16 -14.03 -1.71
CA SER A 610 -38.51 -13.67 -2.16
C SER A 610 -38.61 -12.23 -2.66
N LEU A 611 -37.91 -11.28 -2.01
CA LEU A 611 -38.03 -9.87 -2.32
C LEU A 611 -37.17 -9.45 -3.50
N LEU A 612 -35.94 -10.00 -3.60
CA LEU A 612 -34.92 -9.44 -4.49
C LEU A 612 -34.57 -10.34 -5.67
N TRP A 613 -34.84 -11.64 -5.62
CA TRP A 613 -34.59 -12.54 -6.76
C TRP A 613 -35.63 -12.33 -7.86
N ASN A 614 -35.20 -11.88 -9.04
CA ASN A 614 -36.10 -11.61 -10.18
C ASN A 614 -36.21 -12.77 -11.18
N GLY A 615 -35.57 -13.92 -10.88
CA GLY A 615 -35.50 -15.08 -11.77
C GLY A 615 -34.16 -15.24 -12.49
N GLU A 616 -33.32 -14.19 -12.50
CA GLU A 616 -32.02 -14.16 -13.18
C GLU A 616 -30.92 -13.64 -12.26
N TYR A 617 -31.15 -12.54 -11.52
CA TYR A 617 -30.23 -11.94 -10.58
C TYR A 617 -30.97 -11.24 -9.43
N TYR A 618 -30.23 -10.88 -8.38
CA TYR A 618 -30.78 -10.11 -7.26
C TYR A 618 -30.81 -8.61 -7.60
N ILE A 619 -31.97 -8.01 -7.41
CA ILE A 619 -32.21 -6.57 -7.57
C ILE A 619 -32.12 -5.85 -6.22
N GLN A 620 -32.08 -4.52 -6.26
CA GLN A 620 -32.30 -3.67 -5.09
C GLN A 620 -33.73 -3.11 -5.10
N LYS A 621 -34.37 -3.07 -3.93
CA LYS A 621 -35.62 -2.33 -3.73
C LYS A 621 -35.38 -1.08 -2.95
N VAL A 622 -35.93 0.03 -3.37
CA VAL A 622 -35.80 1.32 -2.69
C VAL A 622 -37.12 1.61 -1.97
N ASN A 623 -37.04 1.81 -0.65
CA ASN A 623 -38.20 2.22 0.15
C ASN A 623 -38.15 3.76 0.31
N VAL A 624 -39.23 4.41 -0.14
CA VAL A 624 -39.38 5.86 0.06
C VAL A 624 -39.78 6.10 1.52
N MET A 625 -38.88 6.72 2.29
CA MET A 625 -39.18 7.07 3.68
C MET A 625 -39.87 8.42 3.77
N GLU A 626 -40.99 8.49 4.49
CA GLU A 626 -41.63 9.75 4.81
C GLU A 626 -40.76 10.59 5.76
N GLY A 627 -40.74 11.91 5.54
CA GLY A 627 -40.02 12.84 6.42
C GLY A 627 -38.53 13.04 6.12
N LEU A 628 -37.99 12.47 5.01
CA LEU A 628 -36.65 12.80 4.55
C LEU A 628 -36.52 14.29 4.22
N VAL A 629 -35.69 15.01 4.96
CA VAL A 629 -35.35 16.41 4.68
C VAL A 629 -34.17 16.44 3.75
N VAL A 630 -34.36 16.86 2.51
CA VAL A 630 -33.28 17.07 1.54
C VAL A 630 -32.39 18.21 2.05
N PRO A 631 -31.08 17.99 2.24
CA PRO A 631 -30.15 19.04 2.62
C PRO A 631 -30.21 20.24 1.67
N GLU A 632 -30.09 21.45 2.20
CA GLU A 632 -30.30 22.70 1.43
C GLU A 632 -29.39 22.81 0.20
N HIS A 633 -28.17 22.31 0.28
CA HIS A 633 -27.22 22.28 -0.85
C HIS A 633 -27.62 21.32 -1.98
N LEU A 634 -28.52 20.37 -1.73
CA LEU A 634 -29.04 19.42 -2.73
C LEU A 634 -30.41 19.85 -3.30
N ARG A 635 -31.07 20.85 -2.72
CA ARG A 635 -32.38 21.34 -3.20
C ARG A 635 -32.33 21.97 -4.59
N SER A 636 -31.16 22.47 -5.01
CA SER A 636 -30.96 22.96 -6.39
C SER A 636 -31.00 21.82 -7.41
N LEU A 637 -30.53 20.63 -7.04
CA LEU A 637 -30.57 19.42 -7.87
C LEU A 637 -31.99 18.87 -8.01
N GLU A 638 -32.92 19.18 -7.06
CA GLU A 638 -34.31 18.80 -7.11
C GLU A 638 -35.01 19.41 -8.32
N LYS A 639 -34.74 20.68 -8.61
CA LYS A 639 -35.31 21.40 -9.77
C LYS A 639 -34.79 20.86 -11.11
N ASP A 640 -33.52 20.44 -11.14
CA ASP A 640 -32.91 19.86 -12.33
C ASP A 640 -33.45 18.46 -12.62
N CYS A 641 -33.75 17.68 -11.58
CA CYS A 641 -34.39 16.37 -11.71
C CYS A 641 -35.85 16.44 -12.19
N GLU A 642 -36.62 17.40 -11.74
CA GLU A 642 -38.00 17.62 -12.26
C GLU A 642 -37.95 17.93 -13.74
N ASN A 643 -36.95 18.63 -14.23
CA ASN A 643 -36.75 18.93 -15.65
C ASN A 643 -36.24 17.73 -16.48
N LEU A 644 -35.50 16.81 -15.88
CA LEU A 644 -34.96 15.62 -16.55
C LEU A 644 -35.98 14.46 -16.62
N SER A 645 -36.85 14.30 -15.62
CA SER A 645 -37.86 13.25 -15.59
C SER A 645 -38.96 13.39 -16.67
N CYS A 646 -39.13 14.60 -17.20
CA CYS A 646 -40.11 14.88 -18.26
C CYS A 646 -39.66 14.48 -19.68
N LYS A 647 -38.39 14.11 -19.91
CA LYS A 647 -37.82 13.85 -21.24
C LYS A 647 -37.48 12.40 -21.58
N GLY A 648 -37.57 11.48 -20.62
CA GLY A 648 -37.18 10.07 -20.79
C GLY A 648 -38.37 9.13 -21.02
N LYS A 649 -39.05 9.23 -22.13
CA LYS A 649 -40.17 8.31 -22.46
C LYS A 649 -39.78 6.97 -23.09
N ASP A 650 -38.51 6.77 -23.42
CA ASP A 650 -38.07 5.55 -24.11
C ASP A 650 -36.74 5.02 -23.52
N SER A 651 -36.85 4.31 -22.40
CA SER A 651 -35.82 3.35 -21.99
C SER A 651 -36.42 1.95 -21.99
N PRO A 652 -35.77 0.96 -22.61
CA PRO A 652 -36.27 -0.41 -22.60
C PRO A 652 -36.08 -1.03 -21.23
N GLY A 653 -37.11 -1.12 -20.44
CA GLY A 653 -37.09 -1.76 -19.13
C GLY A 653 -37.95 -1.06 -18.09
N GLY A 654 -39.28 -1.21 -18.21
CA GLY A 654 -40.17 -1.05 -17.08
C GLY A 654 -40.76 0.33 -16.86
N LYS A 655 -42.05 0.36 -16.77
CA LYS A 655 -42.89 1.46 -16.33
C LYS A 655 -42.41 1.96 -14.95
N MET A 656 -41.65 3.05 -14.90
CA MET A 656 -41.50 3.81 -13.68
C MET A 656 -42.29 5.12 -13.82
N GLY A 657 -43.55 5.09 -13.38
CA GLY A 657 -44.20 6.29 -12.87
C GLY A 657 -43.67 6.53 -11.47
N ALA A 658 -42.45 7.08 -11.34
CA ALA A 658 -41.92 7.43 -10.06
C ALA A 658 -42.30 8.89 -9.72
N PRO A 659 -42.83 9.17 -8.52
CA PRO A 659 -42.92 10.55 -8.03
C PRO A 659 -41.52 11.14 -7.87
N SER A 660 -41.40 12.46 -8.02
CA SER A 660 -40.19 13.26 -7.95
C SER A 660 -39.24 12.96 -6.77
N LYS A 661 -39.80 12.44 -5.68
CA LYS A 661 -39.02 12.03 -4.49
C LYS A 661 -38.12 10.79 -4.70
N ALA A 662 -38.47 9.86 -5.60
CA ALA A 662 -37.63 8.68 -5.87
C ALA A 662 -36.41 9.05 -6.74
N CYS A 663 -36.55 10.05 -7.62
CA CYS A 663 -35.44 10.58 -8.39
C CYS A 663 -34.43 11.30 -7.49
N LEU A 664 -34.88 11.99 -6.45
CA LEU A 664 -34.03 12.64 -5.43
C LEU A 664 -33.28 11.64 -4.58
N ILE A 665 -33.88 10.51 -4.22
CA ILE A 665 -33.20 9.44 -3.48
C ILE A 665 -32.08 8.84 -4.34
N GLN A 666 -32.29 8.63 -5.63
CA GLN A 666 -31.27 8.16 -6.56
C GLN A 666 -30.12 9.17 -6.78
N LEU A 667 -30.38 10.48 -6.71
CA LEU A 667 -29.35 11.52 -6.87
C LEU A 667 -28.61 11.86 -5.57
N VAL A 668 -29.22 11.65 -4.43
CA VAL A 668 -28.56 11.72 -3.11
C VAL A 668 -27.70 10.48 -2.87
N THR A 669 -27.91 9.42 -3.67
CA THR A 669 -27.14 8.17 -3.65
C THR A 669 -26.12 8.06 -4.81
N LEU A 670 -25.99 9.05 -5.67
CA LEU A 670 -24.90 9.27 -6.62
C LEU A 670 -24.06 10.45 -6.14
#